data_a303af07708e04ada41543ada2563f48
#
_entry.id   a303af07708e04ada41543ada2563f48
#
_cell.length_a   1.000
_cell.length_b   1.000
_cell.length_c   1.000
_cell.angle_alpha   90.00
_cell.angle_beta   90.00
_cell.angle_gamma   90.00
#
_symmetry.space_group_name_H-M   'P 1'
#
loop_
_entity.id
_entity.type
_entity.pdbx_description
1 polymer ?
#
loop_
_entity_poly.entity_id
_entity_poly.type
_entity_poly.pdbx_seq_one_letter_code
_entity_poly.pdbx_strand_id
1 'polypeptide(L)'
;MGIQSTGIGSNLDVNSLITKLMQVESQPLTALAKKEASYQAKLTAYGTLSGALSSFQSSLSSLNNLSSFQNLTAASSDTSVLSATTSSSASPGSYNINVTKLAQAQIISSAGQAATNTPIGSGTSSTISIQFGTISGGSLSSGVYSGATFTQDATQALAEITIDSSNNTLQGIRDAINAANKGVTASIVGDGNPTNPYHLVLSSSKTGTTSSLNINVTGDATLQSLLNYNPAGTQNLTEITTGQNAALTVNGIAITSTSNSVTGAIQGATISLSKVGTSALSLSNNTSGVQASVNAFAKAFNDLQNTLKTLTGYDATTKKGSILQGDATAVGLQNQIRGILNTAVNGLGGGLTTLSTIGLSIQKDGTLAVDASKLSTALSTKFSDVAGLFATAGKASDSLINFSGSSTATKQGSYGVNISAIASQGSLTGDLDITSGSIVIASNTQIKFTVDSAVATVSIAAGSYTSSQFAALLQSTVNGNATLSAAGAKIAASVTGSGFLKLTSDTYGSTSNVSLEDVSGTSLSSFAGTVTTGTPGTNVTGTINGQAATGSGQILTGSSGTNAEGLSLLINGGATGDRGSIYFSRGYASQLNTFLATAISSSGSISSSKDAINQNLKSLDKEKQTLNSRLYDVEARYRAQFTALDRIISNLNNTSAFLTQQLSALNNSNQ
;
A
#
# COMPACT_ATOMS: atom_id res chain seq x y z
N MET A 1 52.41 -44.20 -20.36
CA MET A 1 51.51 -45.35 -20.53
C MET A 1 51.89 -46.01 -21.83
N GLY A 2 52.48 -47.20 -21.77
CA GLY A 2 52.87 -47.98 -22.97
C GLY A 2 51.59 -48.45 -23.68
N ILE A 3 51.50 -48.19 -24.99
CA ILE A 3 50.42 -48.71 -25.82
C ILE A 3 50.62 -50.25 -25.85
N GLN A 4 49.94 -50.97 -25.00
CA GLN A 4 49.81 -52.42 -25.14
C GLN A 4 48.73 -52.70 -26.21
N SER A 5 49.16 -53.02 -27.39
CA SER A 5 48.29 -53.53 -28.44
C SER A 5 47.85 -54.95 -28.09
N THR A 6 46.70 -55.06 -27.43
CA THR A 6 46.06 -56.36 -27.09
C THR A 6 45.42 -56.95 -28.36
N GLY A 7 45.66 -58.24 -28.63
CA GLY A 7 45.06 -58.97 -29.77
C GLY A 7 45.97 -59.23 -30.95
N ILE A 8 47.24 -58.79 -30.95
CA ILE A 8 48.21 -59.09 -32.04
C ILE A 8 48.63 -60.58 -32.04
N GLY A 9 48.66 -61.23 -30.92
CA GLY A 9 49.07 -62.61 -30.76
C GLY A 9 47.99 -63.66 -31.05
N SER A 10 46.73 -63.29 -30.83
CA SER A 10 45.56 -64.18 -30.94
C SER A 10 44.63 -63.87 -32.12
N ASN A 11 44.84 -62.78 -32.86
CA ASN A 11 43.94 -62.26 -33.90
C ASN A 11 42.50 -62.02 -33.40
N LEU A 12 42.30 -61.82 -32.11
CA LEU A 12 41.03 -61.52 -31.44
C LEU A 12 40.91 -60.02 -31.23
N ASP A 13 39.78 -59.41 -31.64
CA ASP A 13 39.46 -58.01 -31.33
C ASP A 13 39.02 -57.90 -29.88
N VAL A 14 40.01 -57.89 -28.98
CA VAL A 14 39.81 -57.80 -27.50
C VAL A 14 39.11 -56.52 -27.11
N ASN A 15 39.36 -55.40 -27.81
CA ASN A 15 38.72 -54.13 -27.49
C ASN A 15 37.21 -54.15 -27.78
N SER A 16 36.80 -54.73 -28.91
CA SER A 16 35.40 -54.92 -29.24
C SER A 16 34.67 -55.84 -28.24
N LEU A 17 35.33 -56.94 -27.82
CA LEU A 17 34.79 -57.86 -26.83
C LEU A 17 34.59 -57.16 -25.47
N ILE A 18 35.60 -56.45 -24.97
CA ILE A 18 35.50 -55.67 -23.72
C ILE A 18 34.43 -54.63 -23.84
N THR A 19 34.32 -53.87 -24.94
CA THR A 19 33.29 -52.88 -25.16
C THR A 19 31.88 -53.49 -25.05
N LYS A 20 31.64 -54.65 -25.66
CA LYS A 20 30.36 -55.35 -25.61
C LYS A 20 30.05 -55.86 -24.21
N LEU A 21 31.03 -56.37 -23.47
CA LEU A 21 30.86 -56.79 -22.08
C LEU A 21 30.57 -55.60 -21.18
N MET A 22 31.30 -54.51 -21.34
CA MET A 22 31.07 -53.27 -20.55
C MET A 22 29.72 -52.61 -20.88
N GLN A 23 29.20 -52.78 -22.12
CA GLN A 23 27.85 -52.33 -22.45
C GLN A 23 26.75 -53.05 -21.66
N VAL A 24 26.93 -54.34 -21.39
CA VAL A 24 26.01 -55.11 -20.50
C VAL A 24 26.18 -54.69 -19.04
N GLU A 25 27.42 -54.58 -18.54
CA GLU A 25 27.73 -54.16 -17.18
C GLU A 25 27.26 -52.73 -16.87
N SER A 26 27.18 -51.85 -17.87
CA SER A 26 26.72 -50.45 -17.74
C SER A 26 25.19 -50.27 -17.80
N GLN A 27 24.39 -51.33 -18.02
CA GLN A 27 22.91 -51.23 -18.02
C GLN A 27 22.35 -50.65 -16.72
N PRO A 28 22.85 -50.95 -15.50
CA PRO A 28 22.41 -50.32 -14.24
C PRO A 28 22.66 -48.81 -14.24
N LEU A 29 23.73 -48.30 -14.86
CA LEU A 29 24.02 -46.88 -14.99
C LEU A 29 22.94 -46.15 -15.83
N THR A 30 22.51 -46.80 -16.91
CA THR A 30 21.41 -46.32 -17.76
C THR A 30 20.08 -46.27 -16.99
N ALA A 31 19.82 -47.27 -16.13
CA ALA A 31 18.65 -47.29 -15.26
C ALA A 31 18.67 -46.14 -14.22
N LEU A 32 19.82 -45.87 -13.60
CA LEU A 32 20.02 -44.74 -12.70
C LEU A 32 19.84 -43.39 -13.41
N ALA A 33 20.35 -43.23 -14.62
CA ALA A 33 20.17 -42.03 -15.45
C ALA A 33 18.68 -41.76 -15.76
N LYS A 34 17.90 -42.80 -16.08
CA LYS A 34 16.44 -42.68 -16.27
C LYS A 34 15.72 -42.25 -14.99
N LYS A 35 16.12 -42.79 -13.85
CA LYS A 35 15.57 -42.46 -12.53
C LYS A 35 15.87 -41.00 -12.17
N GLU A 36 17.10 -40.55 -12.44
CA GLU A 36 17.53 -39.16 -12.25
C GLU A 36 16.70 -38.20 -13.13
N ALA A 37 16.56 -38.48 -14.41
CA ALA A 37 15.74 -37.70 -15.32
C ALA A 37 14.27 -37.60 -14.85
N SER A 38 13.73 -38.70 -14.28
CA SER A 38 12.38 -38.70 -13.69
C SER A 38 12.29 -37.78 -12.47
N TYR A 39 13.28 -37.80 -11.57
CA TYR A 39 13.27 -36.89 -10.42
C TYR A 39 13.46 -35.42 -10.81
N GLN A 40 14.31 -35.13 -11.79
CA GLN A 40 14.46 -33.78 -12.31
C GLN A 40 13.15 -33.27 -12.97
N ALA A 41 12.47 -34.12 -13.72
CA ALA A 41 11.16 -33.82 -14.30
C ALA A 41 10.10 -33.54 -13.22
N LYS A 42 10.10 -34.32 -12.10
CA LYS A 42 9.23 -34.06 -10.94
C LYS A 42 9.55 -32.72 -10.27
N LEU A 43 10.84 -32.39 -10.12
CA LEU A 43 11.26 -31.11 -9.54
C LEU A 43 10.76 -29.93 -10.38
N THR A 44 10.87 -30.04 -11.72
CA THR A 44 10.32 -29.05 -12.67
C THR A 44 8.78 -28.95 -12.54
N ALA A 45 8.10 -30.10 -12.45
CA ALA A 45 6.65 -30.15 -12.28
C ALA A 45 6.17 -29.46 -10.97
N TYR A 46 6.90 -29.66 -9.87
CA TYR A 46 6.65 -28.94 -8.62
C TYR A 46 6.94 -27.44 -8.73
N GLY A 47 7.93 -27.04 -9.53
CA GLY A 47 8.16 -25.63 -9.86
C GLY A 47 6.97 -25.01 -10.60
N THR A 48 6.45 -25.70 -11.61
CA THR A 48 5.24 -25.28 -12.36
C THR A 48 4.02 -25.21 -11.44
N LEU A 49 3.80 -26.21 -10.59
CA LEU A 49 2.70 -26.23 -9.63
C LEU A 49 2.81 -25.08 -8.63
N SER A 50 4.00 -24.83 -8.09
CA SER A 50 4.26 -23.70 -7.18
C SER A 50 3.94 -22.36 -7.84
N GLY A 51 4.34 -22.17 -9.10
CA GLY A 51 4.02 -20.97 -9.89
C GLY A 51 2.51 -20.79 -10.09
N ALA A 52 1.79 -21.88 -10.43
CA ALA A 52 0.34 -21.84 -10.60
C ALA A 52 -0.40 -21.53 -9.29
N LEU A 53 0.04 -22.09 -8.16
CA LEU A 53 -0.51 -21.78 -6.83
C LEU A 53 -0.24 -20.32 -6.43
N SER A 54 0.95 -19.79 -6.71
CA SER A 54 1.28 -18.39 -6.45
C SER A 54 0.45 -17.43 -7.31
N SER A 55 0.23 -17.77 -8.58
CA SER A 55 -0.64 -16.98 -9.47
C SER A 55 -2.09 -16.98 -8.99
N PHE A 56 -2.59 -18.14 -8.54
CA PHE A 56 -3.92 -18.24 -7.95
C PHE A 56 -4.00 -17.45 -6.64
N GLN A 57 -3.00 -17.53 -5.76
CA GLN A 57 -2.93 -16.73 -4.54
C GLN A 57 -2.99 -15.22 -4.83
N SER A 58 -2.24 -14.77 -5.83
CA SER A 58 -2.23 -13.35 -6.23
C SER A 58 -3.61 -12.87 -6.68
N SER A 59 -4.40 -13.72 -7.36
CA SER A 59 -5.77 -13.39 -7.77
C SER A 59 -6.75 -13.20 -6.62
N LEU A 60 -6.41 -13.71 -5.42
CA LEU A 60 -7.25 -13.56 -4.23
C LEU A 60 -7.07 -12.20 -3.54
N SER A 61 -6.01 -11.45 -3.84
CA SER A 61 -5.61 -10.24 -3.11
C SER A 61 -6.71 -9.17 -3.03
N SER A 62 -7.48 -8.99 -4.10
CA SER A 62 -8.60 -8.05 -4.15
C SER A 62 -9.87 -8.56 -3.45
N LEU A 63 -9.99 -9.87 -3.21
CA LEU A 63 -11.15 -10.48 -2.59
C LEU A 63 -10.96 -10.88 -1.12
N ASN A 64 -9.70 -11.06 -0.66
CA ASN A 64 -9.44 -11.43 0.73
C ASN A 64 -9.40 -10.24 1.69
N ASN A 65 -9.37 -9.00 1.17
CA ASN A 65 -9.31 -7.77 1.94
C ASN A 65 -10.68 -7.05 1.92
N LEU A 66 -11.28 -6.87 3.09
CA LEU A 66 -12.57 -6.21 3.24
C LEU A 66 -12.54 -4.76 2.72
N SER A 67 -11.42 -4.05 2.84
CA SER A 67 -11.29 -2.68 2.35
C SER A 67 -11.49 -2.56 0.82
N SER A 68 -11.17 -3.61 0.06
CA SER A 68 -11.42 -3.64 -1.39
C SER A 68 -12.92 -3.60 -1.73
N PHE A 69 -13.77 -4.11 -0.83
CA PHE A 69 -15.23 -4.03 -0.95
C PHE A 69 -15.81 -2.72 -0.42
N GLN A 70 -15.08 -2.01 0.45
CA GLN A 70 -15.53 -0.74 1.03
C GLN A 70 -15.27 0.46 0.11
N ASN A 71 -14.46 0.28 -0.92
CA ASN A 71 -14.20 1.32 -1.90
C ASN A 71 -15.47 1.61 -2.71
N LEU A 72 -15.93 2.85 -2.65
CA LEU A 72 -17.04 3.33 -3.47
C LEU A 72 -16.53 3.78 -4.84
N THR A 73 -17.40 3.75 -5.82
CA THR A 73 -17.23 4.45 -7.09
C THR A 73 -17.97 5.78 -7.04
N ALA A 74 -17.31 6.82 -7.51
CA ALA A 74 -17.91 8.13 -7.71
C ALA A 74 -18.26 8.28 -9.20
N ALA A 75 -19.51 8.49 -9.51
CA ALA A 75 -20.00 8.75 -10.87
C ALA A 75 -20.62 10.13 -10.94
N SER A 76 -20.07 11.00 -11.81
CA SER A 76 -20.60 12.31 -12.12
C SER A 76 -21.51 12.21 -13.35
N SER A 77 -22.69 12.85 -13.32
CA SER A 77 -23.58 12.93 -14.48
C SER A 77 -23.01 13.80 -15.60
N ASP A 78 -22.09 14.71 -15.26
CA ASP A 78 -21.32 15.53 -16.21
C ASP A 78 -19.85 15.62 -15.75
N THR A 79 -19.01 14.79 -16.35
CA THR A 79 -17.58 14.72 -16.05
C THR A 79 -16.80 15.94 -16.55
N SER A 80 -17.39 16.77 -17.42
CA SER A 80 -16.79 18.04 -17.82
C SER A 80 -16.89 19.10 -16.73
N VAL A 81 -17.89 19.00 -15.84
CA VAL A 81 -18.08 19.91 -14.70
C VAL A 81 -17.25 19.49 -13.50
N LEU A 82 -17.34 18.22 -13.12
CA LEU A 82 -16.61 17.69 -11.99
C LEU A 82 -16.35 16.18 -12.11
N SER A 83 -15.32 15.73 -11.42
CA SER A 83 -15.08 14.35 -11.09
C SER A 83 -14.88 14.20 -9.58
N ALA A 84 -14.94 12.97 -9.05
CA ALA A 84 -14.65 12.74 -7.65
C ALA A 84 -13.92 11.42 -7.43
N THR A 85 -13.15 11.36 -6.34
CA THR A 85 -12.56 10.13 -5.81
C THR A 85 -13.08 9.89 -4.40
N THR A 86 -13.11 8.62 -3.97
CA THR A 86 -13.62 8.23 -2.65
C THR A 86 -12.55 7.53 -1.83
N SER A 87 -12.63 7.65 -0.53
CA SER A 87 -11.88 6.86 0.45
C SER A 87 -12.81 5.85 1.15
N SER A 88 -12.25 4.98 1.97
CA SER A 88 -13.00 3.99 2.76
C SER A 88 -13.94 4.59 3.81
N SER A 89 -13.81 5.89 4.12
CA SER A 89 -14.71 6.61 5.04
C SER A 89 -15.94 7.21 4.36
N ALA A 90 -16.04 7.11 3.02
CA ALA A 90 -17.19 7.59 2.28
C ALA A 90 -18.41 6.68 2.48
N SER A 91 -19.61 7.28 2.45
CA SER A 91 -20.87 6.54 2.49
C SER A 91 -21.61 6.67 1.16
N PRO A 92 -22.34 5.63 0.72
CA PRO A 92 -23.16 5.71 -0.47
C PRO A 92 -24.18 6.84 -0.38
N GLY A 93 -24.39 7.55 -1.50
CA GLY A 93 -25.33 8.67 -1.54
C GLY A 93 -25.35 9.35 -2.90
N SER A 94 -26.33 10.22 -3.10
CA SER A 94 -26.44 11.06 -4.29
C SER A 94 -26.46 12.54 -3.89
N TYR A 95 -25.66 13.34 -4.57
CA TYR A 95 -25.41 14.73 -4.24
C TYR A 95 -25.61 15.58 -5.50
N ASN A 96 -26.44 16.61 -5.40
CA ASN A 96 -26.57 17.60 -6.45
C ASN A 96 -25.54 18.73 -6.20
N ILE A 97 -24.60 18.89 -7.12
CA ILE A 97 -23.50 19.85 -7.01
C ILE A 97 -23.64 20.91 -8.08
N ASN A 98 -23.71 22.18 -7.67
CA ASN A 98 -23.69 23.31 -8.57
C ASN A 98 -22.41 24.13 -8.33
N VAL A 99 -21.51 24.14 -9.31
CA VAL A 99 -20.27 24.91 -9.30
C VAL A 99 -20.54 26.28 -9.87
N THR A 100 -20.41 27.33 -9.06
CA THR A 100 -20.67 28.72 -9.46
C THR A 100 -19.39 29.47 -9.80
N LYS A 101 -18.25 29.09 -9.17
CA LYS A 101 -16.91 29.66 -9.45
C LYS A 101 -15.85 28.59 -9.33
N LEU A 102 -14.82 28.69 -10.16
CA LEU A 102 -13.59 27.92 -9.99
C LEU A 102 -12.56 28.71 -9.19
N ALA A 103 -11.71 28.04 -8.42
CA ALA A 103 -10.56 28.66 -7.78
C ALA A 103 -9.54 29.08 -8.84
N GLN A 104 -8.99 30.29 -8.68
CA GLN A 104 -7.98 30.86 -9.57
C GLN A 104 -6.78 31.35 -8.76
N ALA A 105 -5.58 31.20 -9.32
CA ALA A 105 -4.37 31.80 -8.79
C ALA A 105 -4.28 33.28 -9.21
N GLN A 106 -3.72 34.12 -8.36
CA GLN A 106 -3.39 35.48 -8.75
C GLN A 106 -2.27 35.47 -9.78
N ILE A 107 -2.43 36.32 -10.82
CA ILE A 107 -1.42 36.59 -11.83
C ILE A 107 -1.21 38.10 -11.90
N ILE A 108 0.05 38.53 -11.75
CA ILE A 108 0.47 39.93 -11.84
C ILE A 108 1.60 40.07 -12.86
N SER A 109 1.68 41.21 -13.56
CA SER A 109 2.63 41.46 -14.64
C SER A 109 3.40 42.76 -14.42
N SER A 110 4.68 42.77 -14.69
CA SER A 110 5.50 43.98 -14.67
C SER A 110 5.23 44.89 -15.89
N ALA A 111 5.69 46.14 -15.83
CA ALA A 111 5.88 46.95 -17.01
C ALA A 111 6.81 46.26 -18.01
N GLY A 112 6.61 46.52 -19.33
CA GLY A 112 7.40 45.94 -20.41
C GLY A 112 8.87 46.37 -20.35
N GLN A 113 9.78 45.46 -20.73
CA GLN A 113 11.20 45.70 -20.89
C GLN A 113 11.61 45.48 -22.34
N ALA A 114 12.63 46.24 -22.78
CA ALA A 114 13.11 46.21 -24.16
C ALA A 114 13.81 44.90 -24.54
N ALA A 115 14.44 44.22 -23.56
CA ALA A 115 15.15 43.00 -23.78
C ALA A 115 15.08 42.10 -22.53
N THR A 116 15.27 40.79 -22.72
CA THR A 116 15.20 39.80 -21.63
C THR A 116 16.53 39.58 -20.93
N ASN A 117 17.64 39.94 -21.57
CA ASN A 117 19.04 39.69 -21.14
C ASN A 117 19.81 40.94 -20.78
N THR A 118 19.22 42.14 -20.83
CA THR A 118 19.84 43.38 -20.40
C THR A 118 19.76 43.51 -18.87
N PRO A 119 20.88 43.88 -18.19
CA PRO A 119 20.86 44.12 -16.74
C PRO A 119 19.82 45.22 -16.36
N ILE A 120 19.10 44.97 -15.31
CA ILE A 120 18.11 45.87 -14.71
C ILE A 120 18.72 46.43 -13.42
N GLY A 121 18.83 47.75 -13.36
CA GLY A 121 19.45 48.44 -12.21
C GLY A 121 20.97 48.31 -12.14
N SER A 122 21.53 48.68 -10.99
CA SER A 122 22.98 48.75 -10.75
C SER A 122 23.68 47.44 -10.48
N GLY A 123 22.92 46.34 -10.27
CA GLY A 123 23.45 45.05 -9.83
C GLY A 123 23.80 45.00 -8.32
N THR A 124 23.40 46.02 -7.55
CA THR A 124 23.52 45.99 -6.10
C THR A 124 22.68 44.85 -5.54
N SER A 125 23.25 44.08 -4.60
CA SER A 125 22.53 42.99 -3.95
C SER A 125 21.20 43.46 -3.37
N SER A 126 20.13 42.89 -3.84
CA SER A 126 18.74 43.23 -3.53
C SER A 126 17.99 42.00 -3.07
N THR A 127 17.01 42.17 -2.19
CA THR A 127 16.15 41.09 -1.75
C THR A 127 14.72 41.34 -2.21
N ILE A 128 14.14 40.37 -2.93
CA ILE A 128 12.73 40.31 -3.23
C ILE A 128 12.05 39.49 -2.13
N SER A 129 11.23 40.14 -1.31
CA SER A 129 10.44 39.52 -0.25
C SER A 129 8.99 39.38 -0.72
N ILE A 130 8.48 38.16 -0.78
CA ILE A 130 7.11 37.86 -1.23
C ILE A 130 6.32 37.33 -0.05
N GLN A 131 5.24 38.00 0.29
CA GLN A 131 4.25 37.59 1.28
C GLN A 131 3.00 37.10 0.58
N PHE A 132 2.36 36.10 1.19
CA PHE A 132 1.06 35.59 0.76
C PHE A 132 -0.03 36.05 1.72
N GLY A 133 -1.18 36.33 1.20
CA GLY A 133 -2.28 36.82 2.05
C GLY A 133 -3.56 37.10 1.28
N THR A 134 -4.46 37.79 1.94
CA THR A 134 -5.77 38.14 1.38
C THR A 134 -5.84 39.64 1.08
N ILE A 135 -6.22 39.97 -0.15
CA ILE A 135 -6.58 41.34 -0.55
C ILE A 135 -8.06 41.52 -0.25
N SER A 136 -8.44 42.57 0.48
CA SER A 136 -9.82 42.83 0.85
C SER A 136 -10.15 44.33 0.77
N GLY A 137 -11.43 44.65 0.53
CA GLY A 137 -11.90 46.02 0.34
C GLY A 137 -11.43 46.66 -0.96
N GLY A 138 -11.69 47.92 -1.11
CA GLY A 138 -11.30 48.70 -2.28
C GLY A 138 -11.99 48.31 -3.60
N SER A 139 -11.48 48.87 -4.69
CA SER A 139 -11.88 48.55 -6.04
C SER A 139 -10.66 48.25 -6.92
N LEU A 140 -10.80 47.29 -7.84
CA LEU A 140 -9.77 46.97 -8.85
C LEU A 140 -10.19 47.60 -10.17
N SER A 141 -9.34 48.46 -10.70
CA SER A 141 -9.55 49.08 -12.01
C SER A 141 -8.26 49.04 -12.83
N SER A 142 -8.33 48.56 -14.06
CA SER A 142 -7.17 48.39 -14.94
C SER A 142 -5.98 47.66 -14.28
N GLY A 143 -6.25 46.69 -13.41
CA GLY A 143 -5.25 45.89 -12.72
C GLY A 143 -4.58 46.57 -11.52
N VAL A 144 -5.10 47.70 -11.04
CA VAL A 144 -4.60 48.45 -9.89
C VAL A 144 -5.69 48.59 -8.82
N TYR A 145 -5.38 48.30 -7.58
CA TYR A 145 -6.28 48.45 -6.44
C TYR A 145 -6.32 49.88 -5.93
N SER A 146 -7.49 50.36 -5.52
CA SER A 146 -7.68 51.62 -4.79
C SER A 146 -8.46 51.37 -3.51
N GLY A 147 -7.88 51.74 -2.37
CA GLY A 147 -8.51 51.59 -1.05
C GLY A 147 -8.56 50.14 -0.54
N ALA A 148 -7.78 49.24 -1.11
CA ALA A 148 -7.68 47.87 -0.64
C ALA A 148 -6.77 47.75 0.58
N THR A 149 -6.92 46.66 1.34
CA THR A 149 -6.04 46.25 2.42
C THR A 149 -5.45 44.87 2.09
N PHE A 150 -4.23 44.62 2.59
CA PHE A 150 -3.59 43.32 2.50
C PHE A 150 -3.41 42.74 3.92
N THR A 151 -3.94 41.53 4.12
CA THR A 151 -3.76 40.80 5.39
C THR A 151 -2.90 39.58 5.11
N GLN A 152 -1.71 39.52 5.70
CA GLN A 152 -0.78 38.41 5.53
C GLN A 152 -1.37 37.11 6.10
N ASP A 153 -1.19 36.02 5.41
CA ASP A 153 -1.45 34.67 5.92
C ASP A 153 -0.22 34.17 6.69
N ALA A 154 -0.29 34.20 8.01
CA ALA A 154 0.80 33.79 8.90
C ALA A 154 1.16 32.31 8.77
N THR A 155 0.31 31.49 8.14
CA THR A 155 0.58 30.05 7.91
C THR A 155 1.47 29.81 6.68
N GLN A 156 1.67 30.82 5.83
CA GLN A 156 2.54 30.77 4.66
C GLN A 156 3.86 31.49 4.93
N ALA A 157 4.98 30.76 4.73
CA ALA A 157 6.30 31.30 4.98
C ALA A 157 6.63 32.44 4.01
N LEU A 158 7.32 33.48 4.51
CA LEU A 158 7.89 34.54 3.68
C LEU A 158 8.87 33.94 2.66
N ALA A 159 8.74 34.32 1.41
CA ALA A 159 9.68 33.94 0.37
C ALA A 159 10.71 35.07 0.15
N GLU A 160 11.98 34.80 0.36
CA GLU A 160 13.06 35.75 0.12
C GLU A 160 13.97 35.23 -1.00
N ILE A 161 14.26 36.12 -1.98
CA ILE A 161 15.03 35.81 -3.18
C ILE A 161 16.06 36.91 -3.38
N THR A 162 17.33 36.54 -3.49
CA THR A 162 18.43 37.50 -3.70
C THR A 162 18.65 37.71 -5.18
N ILE A 163 18.71 38.99 -5.59
CA ILE A 163 19.07 39.44 -6.94
C ILE A 163 20.34 40.29 -6.82
N ASP A 164 21.34 39.97 -7.62
CA ASP A 164 22.61 40.68 -7.69
C ASP A 164 23.10 40.80 -9.15
N SER A 165 24.32 41.27 -9.37
CA SER A 165 24.89 41.48 -10.72
C SER A 165 24.97 40.19 -11.58
N SER A 166 24.84 39.00 -10.99
CA SER A 166 24.87 37.72 -11.72
C SER A 166 23.53 37.32 -12.29
N ASN A 167 22.42 37.86 -11.75
CA ASN A 167 21.06 37.46 -12.11
C ASN A 167 20.04 38.62 -12.25
N ASN A 168 20.53 39.88 -12.37
CA ASN A 168 19.66 41.08 -12.49
C ASN A 168 19.11 41.33 -13.89
N THR A 169 19.11 40.40 -14.79
CA THR A 169 18.35 40.45 -16.06
C THR A 169 16.94 39.94 -15.87
N LEU A 170 16.02 40.26 -16.81
CA LEU A 170 14.63 39.74 -16.74
C LEU A 170 14.62 38.19 -16.70
N GLN A 171 15.49 37.53 -17.47
CA GLN A 171 15.68 36.07 -17.43
C GLN A 171 16.26 35.61 -16.09
N GLY A 172 17.28 36.31 -15.58
CA GLY A 172 17.92 35.98 -14.31
C GLY A 172 16.97 36.09 -13.13
N ILE A 173 16.13 37.14 -13.09
CA ILE A 173 15.10 37.32 -12.06
C ILE A 173 14.05 36.20 -12.15
N ARG A 174 13.56 35.87 -13.36
CA ARG A 174 12.65 34.72 -13.58
C ARG A 174 13.24 33.41 -13.04
N ASP A 175 14.50 33.15 -13.39
CA ASP A 175 15.18 31.90 -13.03
C ASP A 175 15.44 31.83 -11.51
N ALA A 176 15.80 32.96 -10.90
CA ALA A 176 16.00 33.04 -9.44
C ALA A 176 14.68 32.79 -8.67
N ILE A 177 13.56 33.38 -9.13
CA ILE A 177 12.25 33.15 -8.51
C ILE A 177 11.84 31.68 -8.65
N ASN A 178 11.98 31.10 -9.83
CA ASN A 178 11.62 29.71 -10.07
C ASN A 178 12.51 28.71 -9.32
N ALA A 179 13.83 28.98 -9.27
CA ALA A 179 14.78 28.14 -8.53
C ALA A 179 14.54 28.16 -7.01
N ALA A 180 14.07 29.30 -6.48
CA ALA A 180 13.73 29.40 -5.07
C ALA A 180 12.56 28.48 -4.65
N ASN A 181 11.65 28.15 -5.58
CA ASN A 181 10.48 27.27 -5.35
C ASN A 181 9.67 27.62 -4.09
N LYS A 182 9.39 28.91 -3.91
CA LYS A 182 8.75 29.48 -2.71
C LYS A 182 7.27 29.84 -2.90
N GLY A 183 6.54 29.09 -3.73
CA GLY A 183 5.10 29.29 -3.91
C GLY A 183 4.72 30.35 -4.96
N VAL A 184 5.68 30.87 -5.72
CA VAL A 184 5.48 31.75 -6.88
C VAL A 184 6.21 31.17 -8.07
N THR A 185 5.59 31.25 -9.25
CA THR A 185 6.23 30.93 -10.53
C THR A 185 6.35 32.20 -11.37
N ALA A 186 7.49 32.33 -12.05
CA ALA A 186 7.78 33.46 -12.92
C ALA A 186 7.90 33.01 -14.38
N SER A 187 7.36 33.80 -15.31
CA SER A 187 7.51 33.61 -16.75
C SER A 187 7.74 34.96 -17.44
N ILE A 188 8.26 34.93 -18.66
CA ILE A 188 8.39 36.13 -19.49
C ILE A 188 7.42 36.00 -20.67
N VAL A 189 6.57 37.02 -20.85
CA VAL A 189 5.58 37.05 -21.92
C VAL A 189 5.87 38.28 -22.81
N GLY A 190 5.88 38.06 -24.12
CA GLY A 190 6.00 39.14 -25.11
C GLY A 190 4.64 39.55 -25.62
N ASP A 191 4.32 40.88 -25.59
CA ASP A 191 3.07 41.44 -26.07
C ASP A 191 3.14 41.96 -27.52
N GLY A 192 4.34 41.92 -28.14
CA GLY A 192 4.56 42.43 -29.50
C GLY A 192 4.76 43.95 -29.57
N ASN A 193 4.85 44.66 -28.45
CA ASN A 193 5.15 46.10 -28.43
C ASN A 193 6.54 46.36 -29.05
N PRO A 194 6.68 47.33 -29.98
CA PRO A 194 7.94 47.52 -30.69
C PRO A 194 9.09 48.03 -29.81
N THR A 195 8.80 48.63 -28.63
CA THR A 195 9.80 49.25 -27.77
C THR A 195 10.13 48.41 -26.52
N ASN A 196 9.09 47.92 -25.81
CA ASN A 196 9.23 47.22 -24.54
C ASN A 196 8.32 45.96 -24.51
N PRO A 197 8.60 44.94 -25.34
CA PRO A 197 7.69 43.82 -25.52
C PRO A 197 7.67 42.80 -24.37
N TYR A 198 8.68 42.78 -23.48
CA TYR A 198 8.87 41.66 -22.54
C TYR A 198 8.40 42.00 -21.12
N HIS A 199 7.42 41.28 -20.64
CA HIS A 199 6.84 41.43 -19.31
C HIS A 199 7.25 40.24 -18.41
N LEU A 200 7.66 40.52 -17.18
CA LEU A 200 7.78 39.49 -16.15
C LEU A 200 6.39 39.24 -15.56
N VAL A 201 5.90 38.03 -15.72
CA VAL A 201 4.59 37.59 -15.20
C VAL A 201 4.84 36.68 -14.00
N LEU A 202 4.26 37.03 -12.87
CA LEU A 202 4.33 36.27 -11.62
C LEU A 202 2.97 35.66 -11.34
N SER A 203 2.94 34.37 -11.06
CA SER A 203 1.74 33.63 -10.69
C SER A 203 1.91 32.96 -9.34
N SER A 204 0.94 33.12 -8.45
CA SER A 204 0.89 32.28 -7.25
C SER A 204 0.76 30.80 -7.65
N SER A 205 1.53 29.93 -7.03
CA SER A 205 1.46 28.47 -7.27
C SER A 205 0.22 27.83 -6.67
N LYS A 206 -0.49 28.54 -5.80
CA LYS A 206 -1.74 28.12 -5.18
C LYS A 206 -2.89 29.03 -5.64
N THR A 207 -4.05 28.42 -5.82
CA THR A 207 -5.29 29.15 -6.05
C THR A 207 -5.88 29.68 -4.74
N GLY A 208 -6.89 30.55 -4.86
CA GLY A 208 -7.65 31.07 -3.73
C GLY A 208 -7.22 32.46 -3.27
N THR A 209 -8.12 33.13 -2.57
CA THR A 209 -7.95 34.51 -2.11
C THR A 209 -6.80 34.67 -1.10
N THR A 210 -6.49 33.64 -0.31
CA THR A 210 -5.44 33.66 0.72
C THR A 210 -4.03 33.54 0.16
N SER A 211 -3.89 33.27 -1.14
CA SER A 211 -2.62 33.13 -1.84
C SER A 211 -2.32 34.34 -2.74
N SER A 212 -2.95 35.49 -2.51
CA SER A 212 -2.61 36.75 -3.16
C SER A 212 -1.26 37.27 -2.69
N LEU A 213 -0.54 37.97 -3.58
CA LEU A 213 0.84 38.36 -3.40
C LEU A 213 0.96 39.80 -2.86
N ASN A 214 1.94 40.01 -2.00
CA ASN A 214 2.49 41.33 -1.68
C ASN A 214 4.02 41.21 -1.81
N ILE A 215 4.63 42.03 -2.66
CA ILE A 215 6.04 41.97 -3.03
C ILE A 215 6.72 43.26 -2.61
N ASN A 216 7.75 43.12 -1.78
CA ASN A 216 8.61 44.23 -1.36
C ASN A 216 10.03 43.94 -1.78
N VAL A 217 10.64 44.85 -2.51
CA VAL A 217 12.06 44.78 -2.94
C VAL A 217 12.88 45.79 -2.13
N THR A 218 13.99 45.34 -1.58
CA THR A 218 14.97 46.18 -0.90
C THR A 218 16.30 46.15 -1.67
N GLY A 219 17.09 47.25 -1.64
CA GLY A 219 18.34 47.39 -2.36
C GLY A 219 18.19 48.31 -3.59
N ASP A 220 18.25 47.77 -4.80
CA ASP A 220 18.28 48.52 -6.06
C ASP A 220 16.93 49.23 -6.34
N ALA A 221 16.97 50.56 -6.55
CA ALA A 221 15.77 51.38 -6.79
C ALA A 221 15.07 51.06 -8.12
N THR A 222 15.81 50.58 -9.14
CA THR A 222 15.23 50.19 -10.43
C THR A 222 14.42 48.90 -10.30
N LEU A 223 14.93 47.93 -9.54
CA LEU A 223 14.22 46.72 -9.22
C LEU A 223 12.96 47.00 -8.36
N GLN A 224 13.07 47.95 -7.40
CA GLN A 224 11.91 48.40 -6.62
C GLN A 224 10.83 48.98 -7.53
N SER A 225 11.22 49.85 -8.46
CA SER A 225 10.30 50.49 -9.43
C SER A 225 9.64 49.49 -10.41
N LEU A 226 10.29 48.34 -10.64
CA LEU A 226 9.76 47.31 -11.53
C LEU A 226 8.85 46.28 -10.80
N LEU A 227 9.21 45.92 -9.54
CA LEU A 227 8.67 44.71 -8.91
C LEU A 227 7.88 44.95 -7.60
N ASN A 228 7.95 46.14 -6.98
CA ASN A 228 7.18 46.40 -5.78
C ASN A 228 5.68 46.30 -6.07
N TYR A 229 4.98 45.50 -5.29
CA TYR A 229 3.54 45.30 -5.38
C TYR A 229 2.91 45.15 -4.01
N ASN A 230 2.27 46.21 -3.55
CA ASN A 230 1.48 46.21 -2.34
C ASN A 230 0.05 46.69 -2.71
N PRO A 231 -0.96 45.82 -2.65
CA PRO A 231 -2.34 46.19 -2.97
C PRO A 231 -2.92 47.36 -2.14
N ALA A 232 -2.36 47.58 -0.93
CA ALA A 232 -2.69 48.68 -0.03
C ALA A 232 -1.86 49.96 -0.28
N GLY A 233 -0.91 49.94 -1.24
CA GLY A 233 0.03 51.06 -1.45
C GLY A 233 0.62 51.08 -2.86
N THR A 234 1.95 50.93 -2.97
CA THR A 234 2.69 50.97 -4.24
C THR A 234 2.42 49.71 -5.07
N GLN A 235 1.96 49.87 -6.29
CA GLN A 235 1.63 48.80 -7.24
C GLN A 235 2.35 49.05 -8.57
N ASN A 236 3.58 48.53 -8.73
CA ASN A 236 4.37 48.61 -9.95
C ASN A 236 4.10 47.41 -10.90
N LEU A 237 3.40 46.40 -10.40
CA LEU A 237 2.86 45.30 -11.19
C LEU A 237 1.33 45.48 -11.35
N THR A 238 0.84 45.04 -12.49
CA THR A 238 -0.57 45.10 -12.83
C THR A 238 -1.21 43.75 -12.62
N GLU A 239 -2.33 43.68 -11.94
CA GLU A 239 -3.07 42.41 -11.74
C GLU A 239 -3.81 42.02 -13.02
N ILE A 240 -3.48 40.83 -13.54
CA ILE A 240 -4.09 40.23 -14.73
C ILE A 240 -5.26 39.32 -14.34
N THR A 241 -5.04 38.52 -13.28
CA THR A 241 -6.03 37.58 -12.73
C THR A 241 -6.07 37.70 -11.24
N THR A 242 -7.25 37.92 -10.70
CA THR A 242 -7.47 37.98 -9.23
C THR A 242 -7.47 36.59 -8.63
N GLY A 243 -6.79 36.42 -7.49
CA GLY A 243 -6.90 35.19 -6.69
C GLY A 243 -8.34 34.99 -6.22
N GLN A 244 -8.93 33.85 -6.56
CA GLN A 244 -10.35 33.55 -6.29
C GLN A 244 -10.53 32.16 -5.72
N ASN A 245 -11.42 32.04 -4.74
CA ASN A 245 -11.87 30.74 -4.22
C ASN A 245 -12.88 30.09 -5.17
N ALA A 246 -12.87 28.77 -5.23
CA ALA A 246 -13.99 28.03 -5.78
C ALA A 246 -15.24 28.23 -4.89
N ALA A 247 -16.40 28.34 -5.53
CA ALA A 247 -17.69 28.41 -4.88
C ALA A 247 -18.63 27.40 -5.52
N LEU A 248 -19.23 26.55 -4.68
CA LEU A 248 -20.18 25.53 -5.12
C LEU A 248 -21.26 25.34 -4.06
N THR A 249 -22.33 24.65 -4.43
CA THR A 249 -23.30 24.14 -3.47
C THR A 249 -23.37 22.61 -3.56
N VAL A 250 -23.50 21.94 -2.43
CA VAL A 250 -23.79 20.50 -2.34
C VAL A 250 -25.15 20.33 -1.67
N ASN A 251 -26.12 19.81 -2.39
CA ASN A 251 -27.53 19.72 -1.94
C ASN A 251 -28.08 21.05 -1.41
N GLY A 252 -27.68 22.18 -2.02
CA GLY A 252 -28.08 23.52 -1.61
C GLY A 252 -27.21 24.16 -0.50
N ILE A 253 -26.31 23.42 0.13
CA ILE A 253 -25.38 23.95 1.14
C ILE A 253 -24.20 24.62 0.43
N ALA A 254 -23.97 25.90 0.71
CA ALA A 254 -22.88 26.66 0.14
C ALA A 254 -21.52 26.24 0.71
N ILE A 255 -20.54 26.02 -0.17
CA ILE A 255 -19.18 25.60 0.15
C ILE A 255 -18.21 26.52 -0.59
N THR A 256 -17.16 26.92 0.10
CA THR A 256 -16.06 27.70 -0.46
C THR A 256 -14.76 26.92 -0.26
N SER A 257 -13.93 26.87 -1.29
CA SER A 257 -12.63 26.19 -1.24
C SER A 257 -11.54 27.04 -1.89
N THR A 258 -10.37 27.09 -1.31
CA THR A 258 -9.21 27.76 -1.90
C THR A 258 -8.64 27.02 -3.11
N SER A 259 -9.12 25.80 -3.38
CA SER A 259 -8.65 24.93 -4.46
C SER A 259 -9.83 24.36 -5.24
N ASN A 260 -9.59 24.00 -6.52
CA ASN A 260 -10.52 23.22 -7.33
C ASN A 260 -10.56 21.73 -6.92
N SER A 261 -9.66 21.28 -6.03
CA SER A 261 -9.75 19.98 -5.36
C SER A 261 -10.39 20.20 -3.98
N VAL A 262 -11.70 19.93 -3.90
CA VAL A 262 -12.51 20.20 -2.72
C VAL A 262 -12.58 18.96 -1.83
N THR A 263 -12.00 19.05 -0.65
CA THR A 263 -12.05 18.01 0.39
C THR A 263 -12.97 18.43 1.52
N GLY A 264 -13.57 17.48 2.24
CA GLY A 264 -14.40 17.75 3.42
C GLY A 264 -15.83 18.22 3.12
N ALA A 265 -16.17 18.55 1.87
CA ALA A 265 -17.54 18.90 1.48
C ALA A 265 -18.49 17.71 1.55
N ILE A 266 -18.00 16.53 1.23
CA ILE A 266 -18.65 15.24 1.43
C ILE A 266 -17.66 14.35 2.15
N GLN A 267 -18.05 13.76 3.28
CA GLN A 267 -17.18 12.90 4.05
C GLN A 267 -16.59 11.77 3.22
N GLY A 268 -15.28 11.64 3.21
CA GLY A 268 -14.57 10.60 2.47
C GLY A 268 -14.55 10.77 0.94
N ALA A 269 -15.02 11.90 0.41
CA ALA A 269 -14.94 12.21 -1.02
C ALA A 269 -14.07 13.45 -1.27
N THR A 270 -13.27 13.40 -2.34
CA THR A 270 -12.55 14.55 -2.89
C THR A 270 -13.14 14.87 -4.24
N ILE A 271 -13.67 16.09 -4.40
CA ILE A 271 -14.32 16.56 -5.62
C ILE A 271 -13.32 17.42 -6.39
N SER A 272 -13.07 17.09 -7.65
CA SER A 272 -12.23 17.86 -8.57
C SER A 272 -13.12 18.66 -9.53
N LEU A 273 -13.08 19.98 -9.41
CA LEU A 273 -13.87 20.92 -10.20
C LEU A 273 -13.12 21.27 -11.50
N SER A 274 -13.78 21.16 -12.65
CA SER A 274 -13.19 21.45 -13.97
C SER A 274 -13.90 22.61 -14.68
N LYS A 275 -15.21 22.78 -14.47
CA LYS A 275 -16.02 23.78 -15.14
C LYS A 275 -17.18 24.25 -14.25
N VAL A 276 -17.60 25.49 -14.44
CA VAL A 276 -18.84 26.02 -13.85
C VAL A 276 -20.05 25.30 -14.48
N GLY A 277 -20.98 24.86 -13.63
CA GLY A 277 -22.17 24.11 -14.06
C GLY A 277 -22.72 23.22 -12.95
N THR A 278 -23.78 22.49 -13.27
CA THR A 278 -24.44 21.56 -12.33
C THR A 278 -24.21 20.13 -12.75
N SER A 279 -23.89 19.26 -11.78
CA SER A 279 -23.77 17.84 -11.98
C SER A 279 -24.26 17.07 -10.76
N ALA A 280 -24.92 15.94 -10.98
CA ALA A 280 -25.23 14.99 -9.92
C ALA A 280 -24.05 14.04 -9.72
N LEU A 281 -23.57 13.95 -8.48
CA LEU A 281 -22.52 13.00 -8.07
C LEU A 281 -23.17 11.85 -7.30
N SER A 282 -22.99 10.62 -7.81
CA SER A 282 -23.45 9.40 -7.15
C SER A 282 -22.25 8.65 -6.57
N LEU A 283 -22.29 8.36 -5.29
CA LEU A 283 -21.34 7.47 -4.60
C LEU A 283 -22.03 6.13 -4.38
N SER A 284 -21.50 5.06 -4.97
CA SER A 284 -22.10 3.72 -4.88
C SER A 284 -21.03 2.66 -4.70
N ASN A 285 -21.44 1.48 -4.22
CA ASN A 285 -20.55 0.33 -4.12
C ASN A 285 -19.93 -0.01 -5.48
N ASN A 286 -18.65 -0.36 -5.50
CA ASN A 286 -17.95 -0.77 -6.72
C ASN A 286 -18.32 -2.20 -7.13
N THR A 287 -19.56 -2.39 -7.54
CA THR A 287 -20.08 -3.72 -7.94
C THR A 287 -19.35 -4.27 -9.17
N SER A 288 -19.02 -3.43 -10.14
CA SER A 288 -18.30 -3.81 -11.36
C SER A 288 -16.86 -4.25 -11.07
N GLY A 289 -16.15 -3.55 -10.19
CA GLY A 289 -14.80 -3.93 -9.77
C GLY A 289 -14.78 -5.25 -9.01
N VAL A 290 -15.75 -5.47 -8.12
CA VAL A 290 -15.89 -6.74 -7.41
C VAL A 290 -16.25 -7.88 -8.38
N GLN A 291 -17.17 -7.65 -9.33
CA GLN A 291 -17.52 -8.63 -10.35
C GLN A 291 -16.30 -9.01 -11.21
N ALA A 292 -15.48 -8.03 -11.61
CA ALA A 292 -14.22 -8.30 -12.33
C ALA A 292 -13.25 -9.14 -11.48
N SER A 293 -13.13 -8.84 -10.19
CA SER A 293 -12.28 -9.61 -9.26
C SER A 293 -12.78 -11.06 -9.08
N VAL A 294 -14.09 -11.27 -8.99
CA VAL A 294 -14.68 -12.62 -8.90
C VAL A 294 -14.47 -13.41 -10.20
N ASN A 295 -14.57 -12.76 -11.37
CA ASN A 295 -14.28 -13.40 -12.64
C ASN A 295 -12.79 -13.78 -12.76
N ALA A 296 -11.89 -12.89 -12.30
CA ALA A 296 -10.44 -13.15 -12.26
C ALA A 296 -10.11 -14.33 -11.33
N PHE A 297 -10.76 -14.40 -10.16
CA PHE A 297 -10.66 -15.54 -9.24
C PHE A 297 -11.09 -16.84 -9.90
N ALA A 298 -12.25 -16.87 -10.55
CA ALA A 298 -12.76 -18.06 -11.23
C ALA A 298 -11.83 -18.51 -12.36
N LYS A 299 -11.31 -17.57 -13.15
CA LYS A 299 -10.34 -17.84 -14.20
C LYS A 299 -9.05 -18.43 -13.62
N ALA A 300 -8.47 -17.81 -12.62
CA ALA A 300 -7.20 -18.25 -12.01
C ALA A 300 -7.36 -19.63 -11.34
N PHE A 301 -8.52 -19.92 -10.73
CA PHE A 301 -8.84 -21.26 -10.24
C PHE A 301 -8.88 -22.28 -11.38
N ASN A 302 -9.50 -21.95 -12.51
CA ASN A 302 -9.59 -22.83 -13.67
C ASN A 302 -8.19 -23.07 -14.29
N ASP A 303 -7.35 -22.05 -14.37
CA ASP A 303 -5.96 -22.17 -14.83
C ASP A 303 -5.15 -23.12 -13.92
N LEU A 304 -5.33 -23.01 -12.58
CA LEU A 304 -4.73 -23.94 -11.61
C LEU A 304 -5.25 -25.36 -11.79
N GLN A 305 -6.57 -25.55 -11.98
CA GLN A 305 -7.15 -26.88 -12.23
C GLN A 305 -6.61 -27.52 -13.51
N ASN A 306 -6.45 -26.74 -14.57
CA ASN A 306 -5.85 -27.20 -15.82
C ASN A 306 -4.38 -27.62 -15.62
N THR A 307 -3.60 -26.81 -14.86
CA THR A 307 -2.22 -27.17 -14.50
C THR A 307 -2.16 -28.46 -13.69
N LEU A 308 -2.99 -28.61 -12.67
CA LEU A 308 -3.07 -29.82 -11.87
C LEU A 308 -3.45 -31.04 -12.75
N LYS A 309 -4.45 -30.90 -13.63
CA LYS A 309 -4.87 -31.95 -14.57
C LYS A 309 -3.73 -32.36 -15.50
N THR A 310 -2.97 -31.40 -16.03
CA THR A 310 -1.80 -31.67 -16.89
C THR A 310 -0.69 -32.39 -16.14
N LEU A 311 -0.45 -32.05 -14.87
CA LEU A 311 0.63 -32.64 -14.09
C LEU A 311 0.27 -33.99 -13.44
N THR A 312 -1.02 -34.23 -13.11
CA THR A 312 -1.48 -35.43 -12.38
C THR A 312 -2.36 -36.37 -13.18
N GLY A 313 -2.78 -35.98 -14.39
CA GLY A 313 -3.73 -36.71 -15.21
C GLY A 313 -3.16 -38.01 -15.78
N TYR A 314 -4.05 -38.84 -16.34
CA TYR A 314 -3.72 -40.01 -17.13
C TYR A 314 -4.21 -39.79 -18.56
N ASP A 315 -3.31 -39.98 -19.51
CA ASP A 315 -3.67 -39.95 -20.96
C ASP A 315 -4.07 -41.35 -21.40
N ALA A 316 -5.36 -41.55 -21.63
CA ALA A 316 -5.91 -42.84 -22.08
C ALA A 316 -5.47 -43.22 -23.48
N THR A 317 -5.13 -42.25 -24.33
CA THR A 317 -4.71 -42.47 -25.72
C THR A 317 -3.29 -43.04 -25.77
N THR A 318 -2.37 -42.41 -25.03
CA THR A 318 -0.96 -42.85 -24.97
C THR A 318 -0.71 -43.90 -23.89
N LYS A 319 -1.70 -44.19 -23.05
CA LYS A 319 -1.63 -45.06 -21.86
C LYS A 319 -0.50 -44.68 -20.91
N LYS A 320 -0.22 -43.37 -20.78
CA LYS A 320 0.82 -42.84 -19.93
C LYS A 320 0.26 -41.92 -18.87
N GLY A 321 0.78 -42.05 -17.67
CA GLY A 321 0.52 -41.11 -16.60
C GLY A 321 1.38 -39.86 -16.71
N SER A 322 0.84 -38.71 -16.31
CA SER A 322 1.61 -37.49 -16.15
C SER A 322 2.63 -37.61 -15.02
N ILE A 323 3.59 -36.69 -14.98
CA ILE A 323 4.79 -36.79 -14.13
C ILE A 323 4.47 -36.83 -12.61
N LEU A 324 3.37 -36.23 -12.16
CA LEU A 324 2.87 -36.26 -10.79
C LEU A 324 1.60 -37.11 -10.64
N GLN A 325 1.33 -38.05 -11.54
CA GLN A 325 0.19 -38.97 -11.37
C GLN A 325 0.31 -39.74 -10.05
N GLY A 326 -0.75 -39.70 -9.24
CA GLY A 326 -0.78 -40.37 -7.94
C GLY A 326 0.09 -39.73 -6.87
N ASP A 327 0.66 -38.56 -7.13
CA ASP A 327 1.47 -37.82 -6.14
C ASP A 327 0.58 -37.31 -5.01
N ALA A 328 0.88 -37.72 -3.77
CA ALA A 328 0.06 -37.44 -2.59
C ALA A 328 -0.02 -35.95 -2.28
N THR A 329 1.05 -35.20 -2.52
CA THR A 329 1.09 -33.75 -2.26
C THR A 329 0.19 -33.00 -3.26
N ALA A 330 0.29 -33.29 -4.54
CA ALA A 330 -0.52 -32.63 -5.57
C ALA A 330 -2.03 -32.96 -5.41
N VAL A 331 -2.36 -34.24 -5.13
CA VAL A 331 -3.73 -34.69 -4.86
C VAL A 331 -4.27 -34.08 -3.55
N GLY A 332 -3.44 -34.02 -2.51
CA GLY A 332 -3.80 -33.42 -1.23
C GLY A 332 -4.12 -31.94 -1.35
N LEU A 333 -3.31 -31.15 -2.09
CA LEU A 333 -3.56 -29.74 -2.36
C LEU A 333 -4.87 -29.54 -3.12
N GLN A 334 -5.11 -30.33 -4.17
CA GLN A 334 -6.36 -30.27 -4.94
C GLN A 334 -7.59 -30.54 -4.07
N ASN A 335 -7.55 -31.57 -3.24
CA ASN A 335 -8.66 -31.94 -2.35
C ASN A 335 -8.92 -30.86 -1.30
N GLN A 336 -7.88 -30.25 -0.72
CA GLN A 336 -8.04 -29.19 0.27
C GLN A 336 -8.63 -27.92 -0.34
N ILE A 337 -8.17 -27.50 -1.52
CA ILE A 337 -8.74 -26.35 -2.24
C ILE A 337 -10.23 -26.60 -2.54
N ARG A 338 -10.58 -27.79 -3.04
CA ARG A 338 -11.97 -28.17 -3.30
C ARG A 338 -12.80 -28.25 -2.01
N GLY A 339 -12.22 -28.77 -0.93
CA GLY A 339 -12.84 -28.82 0.39
C GLY A 339 -13.24 -27.45 0.89
N ILE A 340 -12.33 -26.47 0.79
CA ILE A 340 -12.62 -25.07 1.15
C ILE A 340 -13.79 -24.53 0.33
N LEU A 341 -13.78 -24.69 -1.00
CA LEU A 341 -14.81 -24.14 -1.89
C LEU A 341 -16.20 -24.80 -1.74
N ASN A 342 -16.24 -26.06 -1.28
CA ASN A 342 -17.49 -26.80 -1.07
C ASN A 342 -18.08 -26.62 0.34
N THR A 343 -17.32 -26.06 1.28
CA THR A 343 -17.77 -25.85 2.66
C THR A 343 -18.48 -24.51 2.77
N ALA A 344 -19.65 -24.46 3.37
CA ALA A 344 -20.38 -23.22 3.62
C ALA A 344 -19.59 -22.32 4.58
N VAL A 345 -19.58 -21.02 4.31
CA VAL A 345 -18.98 -20.01 5.21
C VAL A 345 -19.94 -19.75 6.36
N ASN A 346 -19.47 -19.97 7.58
CA ASN A 346 -20.23 -19.71 8.80
C ASN A 346 -20.07 -18.25 9.26
N GLY A 347 -21.00 -17.78 10.11
CA GLY A 347 -20.90 -16.47 10.76
C GLY A 347 -21.23 -15.28 9.85
N LEU A 348 -22.02 -15.44 8.79
CA LEU A 348 -22.35 -14.36 7.87
C LEU A 348 -23.59 -13.53 8.28
N GLY A 349 -24.44 -14.03 9.17
CA GLY A 349 -25.68 -13.33 9.59
C GLY A 349 -26.67 -13.02 8.47
N GLY A 350 -26.47 -13.59 7.27
CA GLY A 350 -27.29 -13.44 6.07
C GLY A 350 -27.47 -14.77 5.33
N GLY A 351 -28.36 -14.83 4.32
CA GLY A 351 -28.68 -16.05 3.58
C GLY A 351 -27.63 -16.52 2.56
N LEU A 352 -26.50 -15.80 2.39
CA LEU A 352 -25.45 -16.15 1.42
C LEU A 352 -24.32 -16.90 2.14
N THR A 353 -24.34 -18.24 2.10
CA THR A 353 -23.32 -19.06 2.79
C THR A 353 -22.43 -19.85 1.85
N THR A 354 -22.77 -19.97 0.57
CA THR A 354 -22.05 -20.75 -0.43
C THR A 354 -21.83 -19.96 -1.71
N LEU A 355 -20.81 -20.33 -2.48
CA LEU A 355 -20.53 -19.72 -3.79
C LEU A 355 -21.69 -19.88 -4.77
N SER A 356 -22.44 -20.98 -4.69
CA SER A 356 -23.58 -21.24 -5.56
C SER A 356 -24.74 -20.25 -5.38
N THR A 357 -24.87 -19.67 -4.19
CA THR A 357 -25.92 -18.66 -3.90
C THR A 357 -25.66 -17.33 -4.63
N ILE A 358 -24.42 -17.07 -5.02
CA ILE A 358 -24.00 -15.90 -5.80
C ILE A 358 -23.70 -16.22 -7.27
N GLY A 359 -24.03 -17.44 -7.73
CA GLY A 359 -23.88 -17.82 -9.13
C GLY A 359 -22.54 -18.46 -9.50
N LEU A 360 -21.66 -18.81 -8.53
CA LEU A 360 -20.44 -19.56 -8.80
C LEU A 360 -20.65 -21.04 -8.51
N SER A 361 -20.42 -21.91 -9.50
CA SER A 361 -20.65 -23.36 -9.36
C SER A 361 -19.47 -24.18 -9.88
N ILE A 362 -19.08 -25.20 -9.11
CA ILE A 362 -18.07 -26.16 -9.54
C ILE A 362 -18.74 -27.11 -10.53
N GLN A 363 -18.16 -27.24 -11.73
CA GLN A 363 -18.65 -28.10 -12.81
C GLN A 363 -18.14 -29.55 -12.64
N LYS A 364 -18.69 -30.49 -13.43
CA LYS A 364 -18.29 -31.90 -13.39
C LYS A 364 -16.83 -32.14 -13.76
N ASP A 365 -16.25 -31.29 -14.58
CA ASP A 365 -14.82 -31.31 -14.97
C ASP A 365 -13.90 -30.70 -13.92
N GLY A 366 -14.45 -30.16 -12.83
CA GLY A 366 -13.75 -29.52 -11.72
C GLY A 366 -13.46 -28.04 -11.92
N THR A 367 -13.93 -27.42 -13.02
CA THR A 367 -13.82 -25.98 -13.27
C THR A 367 -14.89 -25.21 -12.49
N LEU A 368 -14.66 -23.90 -12.30
CA LEU A 368 -15.62 -22.98 -11.68
C LEU A 368 -16.29 -22.13 -12.77
N ALA A 369 -17.61 -22.25 -12.90
CA ALA A 369 -18.41 -21.42 -13.79
C ALA A 369 -19.02 -20.24 -13.03
N VAL A 370 -19.18 -19.09 -13.70
CA VAL A 370 -19.78 -17.87 -13.15
C VAL A 370 -21.05 -17.53 -13.93
N ASP A 371 -22.18 -17.47 -13.23
CA ASP A 371 -23.44 -16.89 -13.71
C ASP A 371 -23.42 -15.39 -13.43
N ALA A 372 -23.14 -14.61 -14.48
CA ALA A 372 -22.99 -13.16 -14.38
C ALA A 372 -24.26 -12.45 -13.87
N SER A 373 -25.45 -12.96 -14.21
CA SER A 373 -26.73 -12.37 -13.80
C SER A 373 -26.99 -12.56 -12.32
N LYS A 374 -26.76 -13.77 -11.80
CA LYS A 374 -26.89 -14.06 -10.36
C LYS A 374 -25.85 -13.29 -9.55
N LEU A 375 -24.61 -13.21 -10.02
CA LEU A 375 -23.54 -12.46 -9.36
C LEU A 375 -23.89 -10.97 -9.32
N SER A 376 -24.33 -10.37 -10.42
CA SER A 376 -24.75 -8.96 -10.48
C SER A 376 -25.92 -8.68 -9.53
N THR A 377 -26.91 -9.56 -9.47
CA THR A 377 -28.05 -9.45 -8.54
C THR A 377 -27.58 -9.52 -7.08
N ALA A 378 -26.70 -10.46 -6.74
CA ALA A 378 -26.16 -10.56 -5.38
C ALA A 378 -25.35 -9.30 -4.99
N LEU A 379 -24.52 -8.78 -5.91
CA LEU A 379 -23.72 -7.57 -5.68
C LEU A 379 -24.59 -6.32 -5.54
N SER A 380 -25.71 -6.21 -6.25
CA SER A 380 -26.60 -5.04 -6.16
C SER A 380 -27.49 -5.08 -4.90
N THR A 381 -27.89 -6.26 -4.42
CA THR A 381 -28.88 -6.38 -3.33
C THR A 381 -28.28 -6.77 -1.98
N LYS A 382 -27.11 -7.47 -1.97
CA LYS A 382 -26.49 -8.05 -0.77
C LYS A 382 -24.96 -7.86 -0.76
N PHE A 383 -24.49 -6.70 -1.14
CA PHE A 383 -23.07 -6.39 -1.33
C PHE A 383 -22.19 -6.77 -0.12
N SER A 384 -22.62 -6.39 1.09
CA SER A 384 -21.87 -6.70 2.32
C SER A 384 -21.81 -8.20 2.63
N ASP A 385 -22.87 -8.95 2.28
CA ASP A 385 -22.89 -10.40 2.48
C ASP A 385 -21.95 -11.10 1.47
N VAL A 386 -21.89 -10.59 0.22
CA VAL A 386 -20.89 -11.05 -0.77
C VAL A 386 -19.48 -10.75 -0.28
N ALA A 387 -19.22 -9.56 0.29
CA ALA A 387 -17.91 -9.22 0.87
C ALA A 387 -17.51 -10.22 1.96
N GLY A 388 -18.41 -10.54 2.89
CA GLY A 388 -18.17 -11.52 3.95
C GLY A 388 -18.00 -12.95 3.44
N LEU A 389 -18.57 -13.28 2.26
CA LEU A 389 -18.40 -14.59 1.64
C LEU A 389 -16.97 -14.79 1.08
N PHE A 390 -16.27 -13.72 0.73
CA PHE A 390 -14.90 -13.79 0.21
C PHE A 390 -13.83 -13.35 1.23
N ALA A 391 -14.02 -12.22 1.89
CA ALA A 391 -13.05 -11.64 2.82
C ALA A 391 -13.23 -12.12 4.26
N THR A 392 -12.29 -11.77 5.12
CA THR A 392 -12.52 -11.81 6.57
C THR A 392 -13.35 -10.59 6.93
N ALA A 393 -14.53 -10.82 7.50
CA ALA A 393 -15.48 -9.76 7.80
C ALA A 393 -16.16 -9.96 9.15
N GLY A 394 -16.49 -8.83 9.80
CA GLY A 394 -17.36 -8.80 10.96
C GLY A 394 -18.51 -7.85 10.70
N LYS A 395 -19.75 -8.33 10.86
CA LYS A 395 -20.98 -7.54 10.71
C LYS A 395 -21.69 -7.44 12.05
N ALA A 396 -21.66 -6.26 12.65
CA ALA A 396 -22.40 -6.02 13.90
C ALA A 396 -23.88 -5.73 13.61
N SER A 397 -24.75 -6.11 14.55
CA SER A 397 -26.17 -5.73 14.53
C SER A 397 -26.38 -4.29 15.01
N ASP A 398 -25.44 -3.75 15.78
CA ASP A 398 -25.43 -2.37 16.26
C ASP A 398 -24.51 -1.51 15.37
N SER A 399 -25.02 -0.39 14.85
CA SER A 399 -24.32 0.52 13.94
C SER A 399 -23.16 1.28 14.59
N LEU A 400 -23.10 1.35 15.92
CA LEU A 400 -22.01 1.97 16.68
C LEU A 400 -20.89 0.97 17.02
N ILE A 401 -21.00 -0.28 16.60
CA ILE A 401 -19.98 -1.31 16.74
C ILE A 401 -19.43 -1.65 15.38
N ASN A 402 -18.14 -1.47 15.18
CA ASN A 402 -17.46 -1.81 13.94
C ASN A 402 -16.42 -2.90 14.15
N PHE A 403 -16.35 -3.84 13.22
CA PHE A 403 -15.27 -4.81 13.18
C PHE A 403 -13.94 -4.11 12.86
N SER A 404 -12.96 -4.25 13.74
CA SER A 404 -11.63 -3.67 13.60
C SER A 404 -10.58 -4.70 13.17
N GLY A 405 -10.73 -5.97 13.62
CA GLY A 405 -9.78 -7.00 13.26
C GLY A 405 -10.07 -8.35 13.92
N SER A 406 -9.25 -9.35 13.58
CA SER A 406 -9.30 -10.68 14.17
C SER A 406 -7.91 -11.33 14.15
N SER A 407 -7.67 -12.30 15.05
CA SER A 407 -6.47 -13.15 15.01
C SER A 407 -6.72 -14.43 14.19
N THR A 408 -5.68 -15.22 13.94
CA THR A 408 -5.84 -16.56 13.33
C THR A 408 -6.63 -17.52 14.23
N ALA A 409 -6.63 -17.30 15.55
CA ALA A 409 -7.35 -18.11 16.53
C ALA A 409 -8.87 -17.83 16.58
N THR A 410 -9.33 -16.64 16.11
CA THR A 410 -10.74 -16.29 16.10
C THR A 410 -11.53 -17.29 15.27
N LYS A 411 -12.54 -17.93 15.84
CA LYS A 411 -13.41 -18.88 15.12
C LYS A 411 -14.54 -18.14 14.42
N GLN A 412 -15.05 -18.70 13.32
CA GLN A 412 -16.22 -18.16 12.64
C GLN A 412 -17.49 -18.41 13.48
N GLY A 413 -18.39 -17.41 13.55
CA GLY A 413 -19.60 -17.55 14.34
C GLY A 413 -20.29 -16.22 14.64
N SER A 414 -21.31 -16.29 15.49
CA SER A 414 -22.02 -15.13 16.05
C SER A 414 -21.63 -14.97 17.53
N TYR A 415 -21.30 -13.75 17.92
CA TYR A 415 -20.84 -13.41 19.26
C TYR A 415 -21.67 -12.27 19.83
N GLY A 416 -22.36 -12.51 20.93
CA GLY A 416 -23.06 -11.46 21.68
C GLY A 416 -22.07 -10.46 22.26
N VAL A 417 -22.39 -9.17 22.18
CA VAL A 417 -21.55 -8.07 22.70
C VAL A 417 -22.29 -7.36 23.81
N ASN A 418 -21.69 -7.28 24.98
CA ASN A 418 -22.21 -6.51 26.10
C ASN A 418 -21.16 -5.51 26.57
N ILE A 419 -21.53 -4.24 26.70
CA ILE A 419 -20.63 -3.14 27.09
C ILE A 419 -20.94 -2.72 28.51
N SER A 420 -19.96 -2.83 29.40
CA SER A 420 -20.09 -2.43 30.82
C SER A 420 -19.76 -0.96 31.03
N ALA A 421 -18.76 -0.43 30.28
CA ALA A 421 -18.42 0.99 30.29
C ALA A 421 -17.90 1.42 28.90
N ILE A 422 -18.26 2.63 28.50
CA ILE A 422 -17.78 3.27 27.27
C ILE A 422 -16.42 3.94 27.53
N ALA A 423 -15.53 3.92 26.54
CA ALA A 423 -14.26 4.62 26.61
C ALA A 423 -14.48 6.13 26.75
N SER A 424 -13.65 6.79 27.55
CA SER A 424 -13.62 8.24 27.66
C SER A 424 -12.27 8.84 27.26
N GLN A 425 -12.30 10.13 26.91
CA GLN A 425 -11.11 10.92 26.64
C GLN A 425 -10.53 11.49 27.91
N GLY A 426 -9.22 11.62 28.00
CA GLY A 426 -8.56 12.35 29.09
C GLY A 426 -8.75 13.85 28.92
N SER A 427 -8.93 14.56 30.02
CA SER A 427 -9.13 16.00 29.98
C SER A 427 -8.56 16.70 31.20
N LEU A 428 -8.08 17.94 31.03
CA LEU A 428 -7.74 18.87 32.07
C LEU A 428 -8.81 19.95 32.10
N THR A 429 -9.40 20.18 33.26
CA THR A 429 -10.33 21.30 33.49
C THR A 429 -9.73 22.18 34.59
N GLY A 430 -9.45 23.44 34.26
CA GLY A 430 -8.96 24.42 35.23
C GLY A 430 -9.98 24.71 36.30
N ASP A 431 -9.56 25.40 37.35
CA ASP A 431 -10.38 25.83 38.48
C ASP A 431 -10.53 27.36 38.61
N LEU A 432 -10.01 28.11 37.61
CA LEU A 432 -10.15 29.55 37.49
C LEU A 432 -11.24 29.92 36.48
N ASP A 433 -12.20 30.79 36.90
CA ASP A 433 -13.13 31.41 35.94
C ASP A 433 -12.43 32.48 35.12
N ILE A 434 -12.30 32.21 33.82
CA ILE A 434 -11.63 33.07 32.84
C ILE A 434 -12.61 33.90 31.99
N THR A 435 -13.88 33.96 32.37
CA THR A 435 -14.90 34.72 31.64
C THR A 435 -15.07 36.16 32.18
N SER A 436 -14.59 36.45 33.36
CA SER A 436 -14.79 37.76 34.06
C SER A 436 -13.86 38.88 33.59
N GLY A 437 -12.98 38.62 32.59
CA GLY A 437 -12.04 39.61 32.06
C GLY A 437 -11.34 39.15 30.83
N SER A 438 -10.32 39.91 30.38
CA SER A 438 -9.43 39.47 29.30
C SER A 438 -8.19 38.76 29.87
N ILE A 439 -7.80 37.67 29.21
CA ILE A 439 -6.60 36.92 29.54
C ILE A 439 -5.42 37.63 28.85
N VAL A 440 -4.48 38.16 29.63
CA VAL A 440 -3.31 38.86 29.13
C VAL A 440 -2.11 37.91 29.10
N ILE A 441 -1.61 37.63 27.92
CA ILE A 441 -0.43 36.79 27.69
C ILE A 441 0.79 37.69 27.45
N ALA A 442 1.82 37.52 28.27
CA ALA A 442 3.08 38.26 28.15
C ALA A 442 3.92 37.74 26.97
N SER A 443 4.86 38.59 26.49
CA SER A 443 5.87 38.17 25.55
C SER A 443 6.71 37.02 26.14
N ASN A 444 7.12 36.08 25.27
CA ASN A 444 7.92 34.91 25.64
C ASN A 444 7.21 33.90 26.57
N THR A 445 5.88 33.88 26.58
CA THR A 445 5.11 32.85 27.32
C THR A 445 5.30 31.50 26.64
N GLN A 446 5.82 30.54 27.40
CA GLN A 446 6.03 29.16 26.97
C GLN A 446 5.41 28.21 27.99
N ILE A 447 4.67 27.25 27.50
CA ILE A 447 4.00 26.22 28.31
C ILE A 447 4.42 24.86 27.76
N LYS A 448 4.78 23.97 28.66
CA LYS A 448 5.03 22.58 28.32
C LYS A 448 3.73 21.82 28.39
N PHE A 449 3.31 21.29 27.25
CA PHE A 449 2.16 20.41 27.13
C PHE A 449 2.62 18.96 27.13
N THR A 450 1.96 18.13 27.91
CA THR A 450 1.98 16.69 27.76
C THR A 450 0.58 16.27 27.34
N VAL A 451 0.46 15.79 26.10
CA VAL A 451 -0.80 15.27 25.54
C VAL A 451 -0.59 13.79 25.28
N ASP A 452 -1.35 12.97 25.96
CA ASP A 452 -1.17 11.52 26.01
C ASP A 452 0.26 11.15 26.49
N SER A 453 1.11 10.65 25.61
CA SER A 453 2.54 10.40 25.91
C SER A 453 3.50 11.40 25.24
N ALA A 454 2.98 12.30 24.40
CA ALA A 454 3.79 13.26 23.66
C ALA A 454 4.02 14.54 24.46
N VAL A 455 5.26 15.03 24.45
CA VAL A 455 5.66 16.22 25.23
C VAL A 455 6.24 17.28 24.29
N ALA A 456 5.76 18.51 24.41
CA ALA A 456 6.34 19.65 23.69
C ALA A 456 6.21 20.95 24.49
N THR A 457 7.22 21.83 24.37
CA THR A 457 7.12 23.23 24.83
C THR A 457 6.53 24.05 23.69
N VAL A 458 5.45 24.75 23.97
CA VAL A 458 4.67 25.52 23.00
C VAL A 458 4.72 27.00 23.37
N SER A 459 5.06 27.85 22.41
CA SER A 459 5.06 29.31 22.60
C SER A 459 3.65 29.85 22.33
N ILE A 460 3.11 30.61 23.29
CA ILE A 460 1.81 31.24 23.17
C ILE A 460 1.99 32.70 22.77
N ALA A 461 1.26 33.14 21.75
CA ALA A 461 1.36 34.50 21.26
C ALA A 461 0.94 35.53 22.33
N ALA A 462 1.75 36.59 22.47
CA ALA A 462 1.43 37.68 23.40
C ALA A 462 0.20 38.45 22.91
N GLY A 463 -0.61 38.89 23.85
CA GLY A 463 -1.85 39.64 23.56
C GLY A 463 -2.88 39.61 24.68
N SER A 464 -4.01 40.25 24.44
CA SER A 464 -5.18 40.23 25.32
C SER A 464 -6.31 39.51 24.58
N TYR A 465 -6.84 38.46 25.18
CA TYR A 465 -7.78 37.53 24.58
C TYR A 465 -9.05 37.40 25.44
N THR A 466 -10.18 37.29 24.78
CA THR A 466 -11.36 36.75 25.46
C THR A 466 -11.17 35.27 25.76
N SER A 467 -11.93 34.71 26.68
CA SER A 467 -11.84 33.29 27.06
C SER A 467 -11.98 32.33 25.85
N SER A 468 -12.90 32.63 24.93
CA SER A 468 -13.10 31.83 23.70
C SER A 468 -11.97 31.99 22.72
N GLN A 469 -11.43 33.20 22.53
CA GLN A 469 -10.27 33.43 21.66
C GLN A 469 -9.02 32.72 22.20
N PHE A 470 -8.83 32.71 23.53
CA PHE A 470 -7.72 32.04 24.18
C PHE A 470 -7.81 30.51 24.03
N ALA A 471 -8.99 29.93 24.24
CA ALA A 471 -9.21 28.50 23.98
C ALA A 471 -8.88 28.13 22.53
N ALA A 472 -9.36 28.90 21.53
CA ALA A 472 -9.06 28.69 20.14
C ALA A 472 -7.57 28.84 19.81
N LEU A 473 -6.88 29.83 20.41
CA LEU A 473 -5.44 30.01 20.29
C LEU A 473 -4.67 28.80 20.82
N LEU A 474 -5.00 28.32 22.03
CA LEU A 474 -4.36 27.12 22.60
C LEU A 474 -4.55 25.90 21.70
N GLN A 475 -5.78 25.65 21.24
CA GLN A 475 -6.08 24.53 20.36
C GLN A 475 -5.25 24.60 19.07
N SER A 476 -5.24 25.77 18.41
CA SER A 476 -4.51 25.92 17.13
C SER A 476 -3.00 25.80 17.32
N THR A 477 -2.45 26.38 18.39
CA THR A 477 -1.02 26.39 18.65
C THR A 477 -0.51 25.00 19.05
N VAL A 478 -1.24 24.28 19.91
CA VAL A 478 -0.90 22.92 20.32
C VAL A 478 -1.03 21.94 19.16
N ASN A 479 -2.14 21.99 18.42
CA ASN A 479 -2.38 21.09 17.28
C ASN A 479 -1.46 21.40 16.07
N GLY A 480 -0.96 22.64 15.97
CA GLY A 480 0.03 23.07 14.98
C GLY A 480 1.48 22.78 15.36
N ASN A 481 1.76 22.37 16.60
CA ASN A 481 3.11 22.04 17.03
C ASN A 481 3.62 20.78 16.32
N ALA A 482 4.80 20.86 15.71
CA ALA A 482 5.35 19.79 14.87
C ALA A 482 5.57 18.48 15.66
N THR A 483 6.04 18.56 16.90
CA THR A 483 6.31 17.39 17.76
C THR A 483 5.01 16.67 18.14
N LEU A 484 4.01 17.41 18.60
CA LEU A 484 2.71 16.84 18.99
C LEU A 484 1.97 16.30 17.78
N SER A 485 1.95 17.05 16.68
CA SER A 485 1.32 16.62 15.41
C SER A 485 1.96 15.36 14.84
N ALA A 486 3.30 15.24 14.88
CA ALA A 486 4.00 14.04 14.43
C ALA A 486 3.67 12.80 15.29
N ALA A 487 3.37 13.00 16.58
CA ALA A 487 2.89 11.95 17.48
C ALA A 487 1.38 11.66 17.37
N GLY A 488 0.65 12.42 16.53
CA GLY A 488 -0.82 12.33 16.44
C GLY A 488 -1.56 12.90 17.65
N ALA A 489 -0.85 13.56 18.58
CA ALA A 489 -1.40 14.14 19.80
C ALA A 489 -2.09 15.48 19.50
N LYS A 490 -3.39 15.56 19.77
CA LYS A 490 -4.22 16.75 19.53
C LYS A 490 -5.12 16.99 20.73
N ILE A 491 -5.52 18.25 20.89
CA ILE A 491 -6.50 18.65 21.90
C ILE A 491 -7.68 19.40 21.28
N ALA A 492 -8.82 19.28 21.90
CA ALA A 492 -9.92 20.24 21.81
C ALA A 492 -9.87 21.15 23.04
N ALA A 493 -9.90 22.48 22.84
CA ALA A 493 -9.94 23.45 23.91
C ALA A 493 -11.29 24.18 23.91
N SER A 494 -11.90 24.32 25.07
CA SER A 494 -13.19 24.96 25.25
C SER A 494 -13.26 25.66 26.61
N VAL A 495 -14.29 26.48 26.81
CA VAL A 495 -14.62 27.06 28.09
C VAL A 495 -15.91 26.41 28.60
N THR A 496 -15.89 25.90 29.80
CA THR A 496 -17.07 25.25 30.42
C THR A 496 -18.17 26.26 30.71
N GLY A 497 -19.39 25.81 31.00
CA GLY A 497 -20.49 26.68 31.44
C GLY A 497 -20.22 27.42 32.77
N SER A 498 -19.24 26.93 33.54
CA SER A 498 -18.75 27.58 34.77
C SER A 498 -17.55 28.51 34.56
N GLY A 499 -17.21 28.78 33.30
CA GLY A 499 -16.12 29.69 32.93
C GLY A 499 -14.70 29.10 32.96
N PHE A 500 -14.54 27.82 33.21
CA PHE A 500 -13.21 27.16 33.30
C PHE A 500 -12.67 26.74 31.95
N LEU A 501 -11.36 26.89 31.74
CA LEU A 501 -10.66 26.33 30.59
C LEU A 501 -10.71 24.80 30.67
N LYS A 502 -11.17 24.15 29.59
CA LYS A 502 -11.15 22.70 29.45
C LYS A 502 -10.35 22.30 28.22
N LEU A 503 -9.34 21.47 28.43
CA LEU A 503 -8.53 20.86 27.40
C LEU A 503 -8.84 19.34 27.37
N THR A 504 -9.23 18.80 26.22
CA THR A 504 -9.59 17.39 26.09
C THR A 504 -8.69 16.78 25.01
N SER A 505 -8.02 15.67 25.31
CA SER A 505 -7.27 14.93 24.29
C SER A 505 -8.23 14.35 23.23
N ASP A 506 -7.77 14.26 21.99
CA ASP A 506 -8.54 13.68 20.87
C ASP A 506 -8.59 12.15 20.94
N THR A 507 -7.72 11.52 21.73
CA THR A 507 -7.66 10.07 21.89
C THR A 507 -8.54 9.58 23.05
N TYR A 508 -8.90 8.28 23.03
CA TYR A 508 -9.68 7.63 24.08
C TYR A 508 -8.83 6.63 24.86
N GLY A 509 -9.22 6.37 26.10
CA GLY A 509 -8.66 5.29 26.90
C GLY A 509 -7.73 5.76 28.02
N SER A 510 -7.21 4.81 28.79
CA SER A 510 -6.40 5.07 29.99
C SER A 510 -5.06 5.76 29.73
N THR A 511 -4.58 5.78 28.48
CA THR A 511 -3.38 6.50 28.06
C THR A 511 -3.68 7.94 27.61
N SER A 512 -4.95 8.27 27.41
CA SER A 512 -5.39 9.61 27.05
C SER A 512 -5.31 10.53 28.27
N ASN A 513 -4.55 11.62 28.18
CA ASN A 513 -4.41 12.60 29.25
C ASN A 513 -3.88 13.94 28.71
N VAL A 514 -4.11 15.02 29.46
CA VAL A 514 -3.54 16.35 29.20
C VAL A 514 -2.93 16.88 30.47
N SER A 515 -1.70 17.34 30.44
CA SER A 515 -1.09 18.08 31.54
C SER A 515 -0.29 19.29 31.07
N LEU A 516 -0.17 20.28 31.92
CA LEU A 516 0.50 21.54 31.66
C LEU A 516 1.60 21.78 32.69
N GLU A 517 2.69 22.44 32.25
CA GLU A 517 3.78 22.87 33.13
C GLU A 517 4.27 24.26 32.69
N ASP A 518 4.43 25.17 33.65
CA ASP A 518 4.99 26.49 33.39
C ASP A 518 6.46 26.39 32.94
N VAL A 519 6.81 27.12 31.90
CA VAL A 519 8.19 27.23 31.42
C VAL A 519 8.66 28.67 31.54
N SER A 520 7.95 29.63 30.99
CA SER A 520 8.28 31.06 31.07
C SER A 520 7.08 31.95 30.72
N GLY A 521 7.13 33.22 31.12
CA GLY A 521 6.13 34.24 30.79
C GLY A 521 4.91 34.22 31.72
N THR A 522 3.71 34.23 31.14
CA THR A 522 2.46 34.21 31.90
C THR A 522 2.24 32.84 32.54
N SER A 523 2.04 32.82 33.87
CA SER A 523 1.82 31.58 34.63
C SER A 523 0.46 30.94 34.33
N LEU A 524 0.40 29.61 34.39
CA LEU A 524 -0.82 28.78 34.27
C LEU A 524 -1.89 29.22 35.25
N SER A 525 -1.50 29.71 36.45
CA SER A 525 -2.43 30.22 37.46
C SER A 525 -3.32 31.37 36.97
N SER A 526 -2.92 32.07 35.90
CA SER A 526 -3.67 33.20 35.33
C SER A 526 -4.81 32.76 34.39
N PHE A 527 -4.88 31.49 33.98
CA PHE A 527 -5.90 31.00 33.04
C PHE A 527 -6.35 29.56 33.26
N ALA A 528 -5.55 28.72 33.93
CA ALA A 528 -5.94 27.35 34.28
C ALA A 528 -6.16 27.19 35.81
N GLY A 529 -5.68 28.16 36.61
CA GLY A 529 -5.74 28.10 38.09
C GLY A 529 -4.66 27.19 38.65
N THR A 530 -5.01 26.35 39.61
CA THR A 530 -4.08 25.45 40.30
C THR A 530 -3.97 24.08 39.64
N VAL A 531 -4.86 23.76 38.70
CA VAL A 531 -4.93 22.45 38.06
C VAL A 531 -3.93 22.36 36.90
N THR A 532 -2.89 21.55 37.04
CA THR A 532 -1.84 21.33 36.06
C THR A 532 -1.87 19.93 35.43
N THR A 533 -2.54 18.97 36.06
CA THR A 533 -2.65 17.58 35.62
C THR A 533 -4.12 17.22 35.42
N GLY A 534 -4.43 16.67 34.25
CA GLY A 534 -5.78 16.27 33.90
C GLY A 534 -6.16 14.89 34.48
N THR A 535 -7.44 14.57 34.32
CA THR A 535 -8.00 13.25 34.61
C THR A 535 -7.79 12.36 33.39
N PRO A 536 -7.11 11.22 33.51
CA PRO A 536 -6.97 10.27 32.39
C PRO A 536 -8.33 9.76 31.92
N GLY A 537 -8.40 9.42 30.63
CA GLY A 537 -9.55 8.72 30.07
C GLY A 537 -9.65 7.27 30.57
N THR A 538 -10.71 6.60 30.17
CA THR A 538 -10.97 5.19 30.52
C THR A 538 -11.11 4.34 29.27
N ASN A 539 -10.65 3.09 29.33
CA ASN A 539 -10.85 2.13 28.27
C ASN A 539 -12.30 1.62 28.25
N VAL A 540 -12.77 1.22 27.08
CA VAL A 540 -14.02 0.45 26.97
C VAL A 540 -13.90 -0.84 27.79
N THR A 541 -14.96 -1.25 28.46
CA THR A 541 -15.04 -2.55 29.14
C THR A 541 -16.31 -3.30 28.76
N GLY A 542 -16.24 -4.62 28.70
CA GLY A 542 -17.38 -5.44 28.31
C GLY A 542 -17.04 -6.91 28.15
N THR A 543 -17.99 -7.64 27.59
CA THR A 543 -17.85 -9.07 27.28
C THR A 543 -18.15 -9.34 25.82
N ILE A 544 -17.48 -10.35 25.26
CA ILE A 544 -17.79 -10.92 23.96
C ILE A 544 -18.21 -12.37 24.18
N ASN A 545 -19.45 -12.70 23.79
CA ASN A 545 -20.08 -14.00 24.06
C ASN A 545 -20.07 -14.42 25.53
N GLY A 546 -20.30 -13.46 26.42
CA GLY A 546 -20.33 -13.66 27.87
C GLY A 546 -18.96 -13.80 28.55
N GLN A 547 -17.86 -13.80 27.78
CA GLN A 547 -16.49 -13.86 28.28
C GLN A 547 -15.91 -12.45 28.37
N ALA A 548 -15.18 -12.15 29.48
CA ALA A 548 -14.54 -10.87 29.65
C ALA A 548 -13.61 -10.55 28.45
N ALA A 549 -13.68 -9.34 27.95
CA ALA A 549 -12.86 -8.85 26.84
C ALA A 549 -11.92 -7.76 27.30
N THR A 550 -10.79 -7.59 26.62
CA THR A 550 -9.78 -6.58 26.96
C THR A 550 -10.06 -5.30 26.22
N GLY A 551 -10.21 -4.17 26.95
CA GLY A 551 -10.39 -2.85 26.36
C GLY A 551 -9.07 -2.08 26.21
N SER A 552 -8.90 -1.40 25.07
CA SER A 552 -7.81 -0.44 24.82
C SER A 552 -8.38 0.75 24.05
N GLY A 553 -8.50 1.91 24.69
CA GLY A 553 -9.29 3.00 24.13
C GLY A 553 -10.72 2.54 23.84
N GLN A 554 -11.16 2.75 22.62
CA GLN A 554 -12.48 2.32 22.13
C GLN A 554 -12.47 0.88 21.56
N ILE A 555 -11.34 0.19 21.52
CA ILE A 555 -11.23 -1.17 21.00
C ILE A 555 -11.47 -2.19 22.11
N LEU A 556 -12.45 -3.06 21.89
CA LEU A 556 -12.75 -4.22 22.74
C LEU A 556 -12.29 -5.50 22.03
N THR A 557 -11.37 -6.25 22.66
CA THR A 557 -10.75 -7.44 22.06
C THR A 557 -11.07 -8.70 22.87
N GLY A 558 -11.52 -9.75 22.18
CA GLY A 558 -11.82 -11.05 22.78
C GLY A 558 -10.59 -11.72 23.36
N SER A 559 -10.71 -12.23 24.59
CA SER A 559 -9.63 -12.80 25.38
C SER A 559 -9.11 -14.12 24.82
N SER A 560 -7.84 -14.42 25.10
CA SER A 560 -7.17 -15.68 24.70
C SER A 560 -7.89 -16.90 25.28
N GLY A 561 -7.85 -18.00 24.54
CA GLY A 561 -8.49 -19.27 24.89
C GLY A 561 -10.00 -19.31 24.65
N THR A 562 -10.61 -18.23 24.15
CA THR A 562 -12.03 -18.20 23.79
C THR A 562 -12.23 -18.39 22.28
N ASN A 563 -13.47 -18.68 21.84
CA ASN A 563 -13.79 -18.72 20.41
C ASN A 563 -13.66 -17.33 19.74
N ALA A 564 -13.78 -16.24 20.52
CA ALA A 564 -13.62 -14.87 20.10
C ALA A 564 -12.19 -14.35 20.25
N GLU A 565 -11.21 -15.18 20.53
CA GLU A 565 -9.82 -14.79 20.76
C GLU A 565 -9.30 -13.88 19.64
N GLY A 566 -8.87 -12.64 20.02
CA GLY A 566 -8.34 -11.66 19.09
C GLY A 566 -9.39 -10.99 18.19
N LEU A 567 -10.69 -11.27 18.35
CA LEU A 567 -11.76 -10.53 17.69
C LEU A 567 -11.80 -9.11 18.28
N SER A 568 -11.50 -8.11 17.46
CA SER A 568 -11.37 -6.71 17.89
C SER A 568 -12.52 -5.88 17.32
N LEU A 569 -13.20 -5.13 18.22
CA LEU A 569 -14.38 -4.34 17.93
C LEU A 569 -14.14 -2.89 18.33
N LEU A 570 -14.36 -1.95 17.42
CA LEU A 570 -14.37 -0.52 17.70
C LEU A 570 -15.76 -0.13 18.20
N ILE A 571 -15.84 0.40 19.42
CA ILE A 571 -17.07 0.84 20.09
C ILE A 571 -17.17 2.36 20.00
N ASN A 572 -17.99 2.88 19.10
CA ASN A 572 -18.16 4.31 18.85
C ASN A 572 -19.21 4.96 19.77
N GLY A 573 -19.11 4.69 21.08
CA GLY A 573 -20.08 5.22 22.04
C GLY A 573 -21.38 4.42 22.11
N GLY A 574 -22.49 5.07 22.47
CA GLY A 574 -23.80 4.46 22.67
C GLY A 574 -24.07 4.06 24.12
N ALA A 575 -25.15 3.29 24.35
CA ALA A 575 -25.54 2.83 25.67
C ALA A 575 -24.65 1.68 26.17
N THR A 576 -24.55 1.51 27.47
CA THR A 576 -24.06 0.29 28.14
C THR A 576 -25.12 -0.80 28.13
N GLY A 577 -24.73 -2.04 28.37
CA GLY A 577 -25.60 -3.21 28.36
C GLY A 577 -25.44 -4.06 27.12
N ASP A 578 -26.47 -4.83 26.78
CA ASP A 578 -26.52 -5.68 25.59
C ASP A 578 -26.54 -4.81 24.31
N ARG A 579 -25.58 -5.08 23.41
CA ARG A 579 -25.38 -4.36 22.13
C ARG A 579 -25.62 -5.28 20.94
N GLY A 580 -26.35 -6.38 21.14
CA GLY A 580 -26.63 -7.36 20.10
C GLY A 580 -25.44 -8.25 19.78
N SER A 581 -25.24 -8.58 18.51
CA SER A 581 -24.23 -9.57 18.09
C SER A 581 -23.34 -9.05 16.98
N ILE A 582 -22.10 -9.54 16.98
CA ILE A 582 -21.18 -9.48 15.82
C ILE A 582 -21.14 -10.84 15.11
N TYR A 583 -21.40 -10.85 13.83
CA TYR A 583 -21.28 -12.01 12.95
C TYR A 583 -19.89 -11.98 12.30
N PHE A 584 -19.04 -12.94 12.67
CA PHE A 584 -17.66 -13.02 12.19
C PHE A 584 -17.50 -14.17 11.21
N SER A 585 -17.03 -13.88 10.00
CA SER A 585 -16.75 -14.87 8.95
C SER A 585 -15.33 -14.76 8.41
N ARG A 586 -14.82 -15.89 7.93
CA ARG A 586 -13.65 -15.95 7.04
C ARG A 586 -14.11 -16.49 5.72
N GLY A 587 -14.21 -15.61 4.74
CA GLY A 587 -14.68 -15.97 3.41
C GLY A 587 -13.67 -16.82 2.64
N TYR A 588 -14.10 -17.31 1.49
CA TYR A 588 -13.35 -18.24 0.63
C TYR A 588 -11.98 -17.72 0.24
N ALA A 589 -11.89 -16.46 -0.17
CA ALA A 589 -10.60 -15.88 -0.58
C ALA A 589 -9.61 -15.78 0.59
N SER A 590 -10.09 -15.44 1.80
CA SER A 590 -9.27 -15.40 3.00
C SER A 590 -8.78 -16.80 3.41
N GLN A 591 -9.67 -17.82 3.40
CA GLN A 591 -9.30 -19.20 3.74
C GLN A 591 -8.29 -19.77 2.73
N LEU A 592 -8.56 -19.58 1.42
CA LEU A 592 -7.65 -20.01 0.35
C LEU A 592 -6.31 -19.31 0.42
N ASN A 593 -6.28 -18.00 0.65
CA ASN A 593 -5.02 -17.26 0.78
C ASN A 593 -4.16 -17.78 1.92
N THR A 594 -4.76 -18.03 3.08
CA THR A 594 -4.06 -18.60 4.25
C THR A 594 -3.53 -20.02 3.94
N PHE A 595 -4.35 -20.86 3.33
CA PHE A 595 -3.95 -22.21 2.93
C PHE A 595 -2.79 -22.19 1.92
N LEU A 596 -2.93 -21.40 0.85
CA LEU A 596 -1.92 -21.29 -0.20
C LEU A 596 -0.61 -20.72 0.33
N ALA A 597 -0.66 -19.67 1.16
CA ALA A 597 0.52 -19.11 1.81
C ALA A 597 1.30 -20.18 2.60
N THR A 598 0.60 -21.04 3.32
CA THR A 598 1.21 -22.17 4.05
C THR A 598 1.79 -23.20 3.09
N ALA A 599 1.04 -23.60 2.05
CA ALA A 599 1.43 -24.65 1.12
C ALA A 599 2.70 -24.32 0.30
N ILE A 600 2.86 -23.03 -0.08
CA ILE A 600 4.01 -22.55 -0.88
C ILE A 600 5.16 -22.00 -0.03
N SER A 601 5.01 -21.91 1.29
CA SER A 601 6.06 -21.43 2.18
C SER A 601 7.32 -22.32 2.12
N SER A 602 8.44 -21.83 2.64
CA SER A 602 9.69 -22.59 2.73
C SER A 602 9.59 -23.87 3.56
N SER A 603 8.64 -23.93 4.50
CA SER A 603 8.31 -25.11 5.31
C SER A 603 7.05 -25.83 4.84
N GLY A 604 6.45 -25.40 3.72
CA GLY A 604 5.20 -25.93 3.19
C GLY A 604 5.37 -27.27 2.46
N SER A 605 4.23 -27.88 2.11
CA SER A 605 4.18 -29.21 1.49
C SER A 605 4.93 -29.28 0.14
N ILE A 606 4.89 -28.20 -0.65
CA ILE A 606 5.63 -28.12 -1.92
C ILE A 606 7.15 -28.12 -1.68
N SER A 607 7.64 -27.31 -0.73
CA SER A 607 9.06 -27.27 -0.39
C SER A 607 9.54 -28.61 0.13
N SER A 608 8.81 -29.22 1.06
CA SER A 608 9.12 -30.53 1.61
C SER A 608 9.24 -31.61 0.53
N SER A 609 8.33 -31.63 -0.46
CA SER A 609 8.40 -32.57 -1.58
C SER A 609 9.60 -32.31 -2.48
N LYS A 610 9.94 -31.04 -2.76
CA LYS A 610 11.15 -30.67 -3.53
C LYS A 610 12.42 -31.10 -2.79
N ASP A 611 12.48 -30.91 -1.47
CA ASP A 611 13.62 -31.29 -0.64
C ASP A 611 13.82 -32.80 -0.61
N ALA A 612 12.73 -33.58 -0.50
CA ALA A 612 12.79 -35.04 -0.60
C ALA A 612 13.32 -35.50 -1.97
N ILE A 613 12.89 -34.88 -3.06
CA ILE A 613 13.40 -35.17 -4.41
C ILE A 613 14.89 -34.81 -4.51
N ASN A 614 15.32 -33.67 -3.98
CA ASN A 614 16.72 -33.25 -3.98
C ASN A 614 17.61 -34.23 -3.17
N GLN A 615 17.12 -34.76 -2.05
CA GLN A 615 17.81 -35.80 -1.29
C GLN A 615 17.94 -37.09 -2.10
N ASN A 616 16.87 -37.50 -2.81
CA ASN A 616 16.92 -38.66 -3.68
C ASN A 616 17.92 -38.48 -4.84
N LEU A 617 17.98 -37.27 -5.43
CA LEU A 617 18.99 -36.96 -6.48
C LEU A 617 20.41 -37.05 -5.94
N LYS A 618 20.69 -36.54 -4.74
CA LYS A 618 22.00 -36.67 -4.09
C LYS A 618 22.36 -38.13 -3.82
N SER A 619 21.39 -38.96 -3.43
CA SER A 619 21.61 -40.39 -3.23
C SER A 619 21.92 -41.11 -4.55
N LEU A 620 21.18 -40.79 -5.62
CA LEU A 620 21.45 -41.33 -6.95
C LEU A 620 22.83 -40.95 -7.48
N ASP A 621 23.27 -39.71 -7.24
CA ASP A 621 24.60 -39.28 -7.65
C ASP A 621 25.70 -40.11 -6.97
N LYS A 622 25.56 -40.38 -5.66
CA LYS A 622 26.48 -41.30 -4.92
C LYS A 622 26.46 -42.72 -5.49
N GLU A 623 25.25 -43.25 -5.81
CA GLU A 623 25.14 -44.58 -6.42
C GLU A 623 25.81 -44.62 -7.79
N LYS A 624 25.66 -43.60 -8.63
CA LYS A 624 26.33 -43.45 -9.94
C LYS A 624 27.86 -43.42 -9.76
N GLN A 625 28.37 -42.64 -8.82
CA GLN A 625 29.82 -42.59 -8.54
C GLN A 625 30.36 -43.95 -8.11
N THR A 626 29.68 -44.64 -7.20
CA THR A 626 30.07 -45.98 -6.75
C THR A 626 30.05 -46.98 -7.89
N LEU A 627 29.00 -46.95 -8.72
CA LEU A 627 28.87 -47.84 -9.86
C LEU A 627 29.93 -47.57 -10.93
N ASN A 628 30.24 -46.29 -11.24
CA ASN A 628 31.31 -45.93 -12.16
C ASN A 628 32.67 -46.42 -11.69
N SER A 629 33.00 -46.30 -10.39
CA SER A 629 34.23 -46.86 -9.83
C SER A 629 34.29 -48.37 -10.00
N ARG A 630 33.18 -49.09 -9.70
CA ARG A 630 33.10 -50.55 -9.92
C ARG A 630 33.24 -50.92 -11.38
N LEU A 631 32.63 -50.20 -12.29
CA LEU A 631 32.75 -50.44 -13.74
C LEU A 631 34.19 -50.26 -14.22
N TYR A 632 34.90 -49.27 -13.67
CA TYR A 632 36.34 -49.08 -13.97
C TYR A 632 37.15 -50.28 -13.51
N ASP A 633 36.90 -50.80 -12.31
CA ASP A 633 37.59 -51.99 -11.80
C ASP A 633 37.26 -53.26 -12.60
N VAL A 634 36.01 -53.43 -13.05
CA VAL A 634 35.56 -54.53 -13.91
C VAL A 634 36.24 -54.45 -15.27
N GLU A 635 36.31 -53.25 -15.89
CA GLU A 635 37.04 -53.08 -17.15
C GLU A 635 38.53 -53.43 -17.02
N ALA A 636 39.16 -52.91 -15.95
CA ALA A 636 40.58 -53.24 -15.68
C ALA A 636 40.80 -54.76 -15.52
N ARG A 637 39.88 -55.45 -14.83
CA ARG A 637 39.93 -56.92 -14.70
C ARG A 637 39.74 -57.61 -16.05
N TYR A 638 38.77 -57.22 -16.84
CA TYR A 638 38.57 -57.80 -18.19
C TYR A 638 39.80 -57.56 -19.06
N ARG A 639 40.38 -56.36 -19.08
CA ARG A 639 41.62 -56.06 -19.80
C ARG A 639 42.75 -56.95 -19.36
N ALA A 640 42.97 -57.18 -18.07
CA ALA A 640 43.99 -58.08 -17.54
C ALA A 640 43.75 -59.54 -17.96
N GLN A 641 42.51 -60.04 -17.85
CA GLN A 641 42.13 -61.41 -18.26
C GLN A 641 42.35 -61.66 -19.75
N PHE A 642 41.87 -60.71 -20.60
CA PHE A 642 42.06 -60.86 -22.04
C PHE A 642 43.50 -60.68 -22.47
N THR A 643 44.32 -59.88 -21.79
CA THR A 643 45.76 -59.77 -22.02
C THR A 643 46.47 -61.07 -21.67
N ALA A 644 46.11 -61.72 -20.55
CA ALA A 644 46.65 -63.02 -20.15
C ALA A 644 46.25 -64.11 -21.19
N LEU A 645 45.00 -64.11 -21.65
CA LEU A 645 44.53 -65.06 -22.66
C LEU A 645 45.24 -64.85 -23.99
N ASP A 646 45.46 -63.62 -24.45
CA ASP A 646 46.21 -63.31 -25.67
C ASP A 646 47.64 -63.84 -25.62
N ARG A 647 48.28 -63.69 -24.45
CA ARG A 647 49.62 -64.28 -24.22
C ARG A 647 49.63 -65.82 -24.30
N ILE A 648 48.61 -66.49 -23.72
CA ILE A 648 48.50 -67.96 -23.79
C ILE A 648 48.26 -68.38 -25.23
N ILE A 649 47.36 -67.76 -25.96
CA ILE A 649 47.08 -68.09 -27.37
C ILE A 649 48.30 -67.83 -28.27
N SER A 650 49.00 -66.68 -28.03
CA SER A 650 50.27 -66.40 -28.77
C SER A 650 51.32 -67.48 -28.49
N ASN A 651 51.47 -67.93 -27.27
CA ASN A 651 52.40 -69.02 -26.97
C ASN A 651 51.99 -70.36 -27.60
N LEU A 652 50.67 -70.65 -27.61
CA LEU A 652 50.13 -71.84 -28.28
C LEU A 652 50.36 -71.77 -29.84
N ASN A 653 50.12 -70.60 -30.42
CA ASN A 653 50.38 -70.40 -31.89
C ASN A 653 51.86 -70.55 -32.18
N ASN A 654 52.76 -70.01 -31.35
CA ASN A 654 54.21 -70.20 -31.50
C ASN A 654 54.60 -71.67 -31.38
N THR A 655 54.02 -72.39 -30.38
CA THR A 655 54.25 -73.83 -30.19
C THR A 655 53.72 -74.64 -31.41
N SER A 656 52.52 -74.29 -31.90
CA SER A 656 51.93 -74.92 -33.09
C SER A 656 52.78 -74.67 -34.33
N ALA A 657 53.29 -73.45 -34.57
CA ALA A 657 54.16 -73.10 -35.64
C ALA A 657 55.50 -73.90 -35.55
N PHE A 658 56.06 -73.98 -34.33
CA PHE A 658 57.25 -74.79 -34.06
C PHE A 658 56.99 -76.25 -34.35
N LEU A 659 55.90 -76.86 -33.91
CA LEU A 659 55.52 -78.23 -34.21
C LEU A 659 55.32 -78.50 -35.70
N THR A 660 54.64 -77.54 -36.35
CA THR A 660 54.46 -77.59 -37.87
C THR A 660 55.80 -77.58 -38.60
N GLN A 661 56.73 -76.72 -38.12
CA GLN A 661 58.09 -76.67 -38.72
C GLN A 661 58.85 -77.92 -38.41
N GLN A 662 58.75 -78.51 -37.20
CA GLN A 662 59.36 -79.80 -36.86
C GLN A 662 58.80 -80.99 -37.69
N LEU A 663 57.50 -81.05 -37.89
CA LEU A 663 56.83 -82.04 -38.71
C LEU A 663 57.21 -81.89 -40.17
N SER A 664 57.36 -80.63 -40.65
CA SER A 664 57.85 -80.36 -42.05
C SER A 664 59.32 -80.80 -42.21
N ALA A 665 60.14 -80.55 -41.20
CA ALA A 665 61.53 -81.00 -41.17
C ALA A 665 61.68 -82.58 -41.16
N LEU A 666 60.81 -83.23 -40.39
CA LEU A 666 60.70 -84.68 -40.33
C LEU A 666 60.24 -85.30 -41.69
N ASN A 667 59.24 -84.60 -42.33
CA ASN A 667 58.76 -85.03 -43.65
C ASN A 667 59.83 -84.87 -44.77
N ASN A 668 60.68 -83.83 -44.64
CA ASN A 668 61.78 -83.58 -45.57
C ASN A 668 62.99 -84.46 -45.35
N SER A 669 63.11 -85.10 -44.18
CA SER A 669 64.18 -86.05 -43.81
C SER A 669 63.84 -87.49 -44.22
N ASN A 670 62.60 -87.77 -44.65
CA ASN A 670 62.11 -89.07 -45.10
C ASN A 670 61.88 -89.13 -46.63
N GLN A 671 62.38 -88.20 -47.40
CA GLN A 671 62.56 -88.26 -48.84
C GLN A 671 64.07 -88.41 -49.12
#